data_c4cec71d88e562d9c583eceee3889ac1
#
_entry.id   c4cec71d88e562d9c583eceee3889ac1
#
_cell.length_a   1.000
_cell.length_b   1.000
_cell.length_c   1.000
_cell.angle_alpha   90.00
_cell.angle_beta   90.00
_cell.angle_gamma   90.00
#
_symmetry.space_group_name_H-M   'P 1'
#
loop_
_entity.id
_entity.type
_entity.pdbx_description
1 polymer ?
#
loop_
_entity_poly.entity_id
_entity_poly.type
_entity_poly.pdbx_seq_one_letter_code
_entity_poly.pdbx_strand_id
1 'polypeptide(L)'
;MKSVAVYGSDASNAHACKVGLASFDDQSNVISLCEFFETTNDRLPTLESILLQLQPSAIAVCCNSKLLLKRMTGIASTLCADVKVTDICSDAAEADMARLAIGGDLTRYTAILKEEHSVKAFSVLAYQFRLLADTSLYRGCDFQALPVDGVYMRLDRACFTALNILPPTPSESRKNTSLYGLLNKCRSPGGQKKLMVWLRQPLVTLSTISTRHDIVDCLLEGEAVRQKLQTEVLSKVVDLEKIKTKLRRAEAEKTTGGVQLEDLVGVYEAVVAAQTLIELLEKLQSSIHYTTIQEELVSPLRELVQSFEGFMRLIETCLDMKEASLGKYLISRSFDTQLAELAEKKEVIEAKMEKVRSSIAKKTGIDSVKIAEAQTPYMLAFRVVKRYQQDILSCTDKSIKQVQLNKAEYLFTTPELMDLVASLKSVEGAYNDASTAVIAKTVSVASTYHPIVSRLSDLLSTIDVLAAFALSASIWKLVRPIVSEDCMQMEGARHVLIEARQIETGYKQQFIPNDVCIDKESNLQIITGPNMGGKSTYIRTAALCALMNQIGSFVPCKTARLPVFSNIFCRVGACDEQLRGVSTFMQEMLEAACIVKTADTKSLVIIDELGRGTSTSEGFGLAWAIAKDLQQRIGCFTFFATHYLELSKIPGAVNRHATAFIKDEDITFLYEIKDGVAEKSYGTHVAKLAGYPLAVINAAEDRLSKRQKVIS
;
A
#
# COMPACT_ATOMS: atom_id res chain seq x y z
N MET A 1 -5.00 6.41 9.32
CA MET A 1 -4.03 7.44 8.87
C MET A 1 -2.76 7.30 9.69
N LYS A 2 -1.60 7.55 9.10
CA LYS A 2 -0.34 7.54 9.87
C LYS A 2 0.10 8.96 10.13
N SER A 3 0.24 9.31 11.41
CA SER A 3 0.81 10.59 11.85
C SER A 3 2.22 10.35 12.36
N VAL A 4 3.16 11.21 12.01
CA VAL A 4 4.57 11.07 12.41
C VAL A 4 5.03 12.35 13.08
N ALA A 5 5.80 12.21 14.15
CA ALA A 5 6.55 13.31 14.74
C ALA A 5 8.06 13.02 14.71
N VAL A 6 8.83 14.04 14.46
CA VAL A 6 10.29 13.98 14.39
C VAL A 6 10.86 15.01 15.34
N TYR A 7 11.77 14.57 16.20
CA TYR A 7 12.54 15.43 17.10
C TYR A 7 14.02 15.32 16.79
N GLY A 8 14.70 16.46 16.59
CA GLY A 8 16.12 16.49 16.27
C GLY A 8 16.93 17.36 17.21
N SER A 9 18.16 16.96 17.47
CA SER A 9 19.15 17.81 18.16
C SER A 9 20.53 17.65 17.52
N ASP A 10 21.31 18.72 17.54
CA ASP A 10 22.72 18.64 17.14
C ASP A 10 23.48 17.79 18.17
N ALA A 11 24.26 16.81 17.69
CA ALA A 11 25.13 16.02 18.54
C ALA A 11 26.36 16.85 18.97
N SER A 12 27.00 16.44 20.06
CA SER A 12 28.21 17.10 20.59
C SER A 12 29.38 17.21 19.60
N ASN A 13 29.36 16.42 18.52
CA ASN A 13 30.28 16.52 17.40
C ASN A 13 29.66 17.31 16.25
N ALA A 14 30.31 18.36 15.77
CA ALA A 14 29.83 19.32 14.77
C ALA A 14 29.34 18.73 13.41
N HIS A 15 29.42 17.41 13.22
CA HIS A 15 29.10 16.71 11.98
C HIS A 15 28.03 15.60 12.09
N ALA A 16 27.36 15.48 13.23
CA ALA A 16 26.29 14.51 13.42
C ALA A 16 25.11 15.13 14.14
N CYS A 17 23.91 14.72 13.82
CA CYS A 17 22.72 15.03 14.60
C CYS A 17 22.03 13.74 15.05
N LYS A 18 21.33 13.82 16.18
CA LYS A 18 20.55 12.72 16.71
C LYS A 18 19.09 13.00 16.44
N VAL A 19 18.39 12.03 15.87
CA VAL A 19 16.99 12.16 15.46
C VAL A 19 16.18 11.08 16.14
N GLY A 20 15.10 11.48 16.82
CA GLY A 20 14.05 10.61 17.32
C GLY A 20 12.83 10.72 16.42
N LEU A 21 12.18 9.61 16.17
CA LEU A 21 10.95 9.54 15.40
C LEU A 21 9.90 8.75 16.15
N ALA A 22 8.67 9.28 16.18
CA ALA A 22 7.49 8.61 16.68
C ALA A 22 6.43 8.57 15.59
N SER A 23 5.87 7.41 15.30
CA SER A 23 4.77 7.26 14.35
C SER A 23 3.57 6.65 15.03
N PHE A 24 2.39 7.17 14.76
CA PHE A 24 1.12 6.63 15.19
C PHE A 24 0.31 6.17 14.01
N ASP A 25 -0.09 4.91 14.01
CA ASP A 25 -1.00 4.34 13.05
C ASP A 25 -2.40 4.21 13.65
N ASP A 26 -3.32 5.08 13.24
CA ASP A 26 -4.71 5.10 13.69
C ASP A 26 -5.44 3.78 13.38
N GLN A 27 -5.03 3.04 12.38
CA GLN A 27 -5.66 1.77 12.01
C GLN A 27 -5.28 0.62 12.96
N SER A 28 -4.01 0.55 13.35
CA SER A 28 -3.50 -0.51 14.23
C SER A 28 -3.47 -0.12 15.71
N ASN A 29 -3.61 1.16 16.03
CA ASN A 29 -3.38 1.74 17.37
C ASN A 29 -1.97 1.44 17.91
N VAL A 30 -1.01 1.39 17.03
CA VAL A 30 0.39 1.14 17.36
C VAL A 30 1.16 2.44 17.26
N ILE A 31 1.97 2.69 18.29
CA ILE A 31 2.94 3.77 18.30
C ILE A 31 4.32 3.14 18.13
N SER A 32 4.95 3.45 17.00
CA SER A 32 6.30 2.95 16.71
C SER A 32 7.32 4.04 16.92
N LEU A 33 8.39 3.73 17.63
CA LEU A 33 9.43 4.66 18.08
C LEU A 33 10.79 4.21 17.62
N CYS A 34 11.63 5.12 17.17
CA CYS A 34 13.04 4.87 16.90
C CYS A 34 13.91 6.08 17.12
N GLU A 35 15.20 5.83 17.34
CA GLU A 35 16.23 6.83 17.51
C GLU A 35 17.44 6.44 16.65
N PHE A 36 18.02 7.40 15.93
CA PHE A 36 19.17 7.15 15.07
C PHE A 36 20.07 8.38 14.93
N PHE A 37 21.29 8.15 14.48
CA PHE A 37 22.25 9.20 14.18
C PHE A 37 22.26 9.49 12.69
N GLU A 38 22.28 10.77 12.34
CA GLU A 38 22.49 11.26 10.99
C GLU A 38 23.75 12.09 10.89
N THR A 39 24.46 11.96 9.80
CA THR A 39 25.55 12.86 9.48
C THR A 39 24.99 14.19 9.01
N THR A 40 25.53 15.31 9.52
CA THR A 40 25.03 16.67 9.26
C THR A 40 25.28 17.15 7.84
N ASN A 41 24.77 16.47 6.85
CA ASN A 41 24.71 16.97 5.48
C ASN A 41 23.34 17.59 5.23
N ASP A 42 23.21 18.32 4.12
CA ASP A 42 21.94 18.97 3.74
C ASP A 42 20.78 17.98 3.50
N ARG A 43 21.07 16.70 3.44
CA ARG A 43 20.10 15.60 3.39
C ARG A 43 20.24 14.70 4.61
N LEU A 44 19.11 14.21 5.13
CA LEU A 44 19.03 13.26 6.22
C LEU A 44 18.52 11.93 5.64
N PRO A 45 19.40 11.09 5.07
CA PRO A 45 18.97 9.95 4.24
C PRO A 45 18.21 8.88 5.02
N THR A 46 18.56 8.67 6.29
CA THR A 46 17.85 7.71 7.13
C THR A 46 16.43 8.20 7.44
N LEU A 47 16.29 9.49 7.79
CA LEU A 47 14.99 10.11 8.02
C LEU A 47 14.13 10.07 6.75
N GLU A 48 14.69 10.43 5.59
CA GLU A 48 13.96 10.39 4.31
C GLU A 48 13.49 8.97 4.00
N SER A 49 14.34 7.96 4.15
CA SER A 49 14.00 6.56 3.92
C SER A 49 12.89 6.06 4.84
N ILE A 50 12.96 6.37 6.14
CA ILE A 50 11.93 5.96 7.10
C ILE A 50 10.59 6.65 6.78
N LEU A 51 10.58 7.92 6.46
CA LEU A 51 9.37 8.65 6.07
C LEU A 51 8.76 8.10 4.77
N LEU A 52 9.57 7.72 3.79
CA LEU A 52 9.13 7.06 2.56
C LEU A 52 8.48 5.70 2.85
N GLN A 53 9.05 4.93 3.78
CA GLN A 53 8.50 3.64 4.19
C GLN A 53 7.17 3.79 4.93
N LEU A 54 7.06 4.79 5.83
CA LEU A 54 5.87 5.00 6.66
C LEU A 54 4.71 5.65 5.90
N GLN A 55 4.98 6.50 4.91
CA GLN A 55 3.98 7.32 4.20
C GLN A 55 3.02 8.07 5.14
N PRO A 56 3.50 8.99 5.95
CA PRO A 56 2.66 9.74 6.85
C PRO A 56 1.66 10.61 6.08
N SER A 57 0.44 10.72 6.64
CA SER A 57 -0.56 11.68 6.18
C SER A 57 -0.34 13.08 6.77
N ALA A 58 0.36 13.15 7.90
CA ALA A 58 0.73 14.39 8.56
C ALA A 58 2.06 14.21 9.32
N ILE A 59 2.91 15.21 9.30
CA ILE A 59 4.21 15.21 9.98
C ILE A 59 4.33 16.41 10.90
N ALA A 60 4.74 16.18 12.16
CA ALA A 60 5.14 17.22 13.08
C ALA A 60 6.67 17.23 13.23
N VAL A 61 7.28 18.40 13.20
CA VAL A 61 8.73 18.55 13.32
C VAL A 61 9.06 19.49 14.47
N CYS A 62 9.93 19.02 15.36
CA CYS A 62 10.49 19.80 16.48
C CYS A 62 12.00 19.67 16.49
N CYS A 63 12.72 20.76 16.74
CA CYS A 63 14.17 20.74 16.80
C CYS A 63 14.73 21.94 17.54
N ASN A 64 15.82 21.73 18.28
CA ASN A 64 16.52 22.80 19.01
C ASN A 64 17.41 23.67 18.11
N SER A 65 17.74 23.21 16.90
CA SER A 65 18.60 23.90 15.95
C SER A 65 17.80 24.44 14.76
N LYS A 66 17.88 25.75 14.49
CA LYS A 66 17.19 26.38 13.36
C LYS A 66 17.62 25.80 12.01
N LEU A 67 18.89 25.45 11.86
CA LEU A 67 19.41 24.89 10.61
C LEU A 67 18.88 23.47 10.39
N LEU A 68 18.94 22.62 11.42
CA LEU A 68 18.45 21.26 11.36
C LEU A 68 16.91 21.25 11.18
N LEU A 69 16.19 22.16 11.87
CA LEU A 69 14.75 22.32 11.69
C LEU A 69 14.37 22.62 10.23
N LYS A 70 15.08 23.56 9.58
CA LYS A 70 14.84 23.87 8.16
C LYS A 70 15.07 22.66 7.25
N ARG A 71 16.09 21.84 7.53
CA ARG A 71 16.40 20.61 6.78
C ARG A 71 15.32 19.56 6.95
N MET A 72 14.95 19.26 8.21
CA MET A 72 13.92 18.28 8.52
C MET A 72 12.56 18.68 7.93
N THR A 73 12.18 19.94 8.06
CA THR A 73 10.95 20.47 7.46
C THR A 73 11.00 20.41 5.93
N GLY A 74 12.17 20.68 5.33
CA GLY A 74 12.38 20.55 3.88
C GLY A 74 12.12 19.12 3.39
N ILE A 75 12.63 18.10 4.06
CA ILE A 75 12.40 16.70 3.73
C ILE A 75 10.92 16.35 3.95
N ALA A 76 10.36 16.68 5.11
CA ALA A 76 8.97 16.41 5.45
C ALA A 76 8.02 17.00 4.40
N SER A 77 8.20 18.24 3.98
CA SER A 77 7.34 18.92 3.00
C SER A 77 7.41 18.34 1.59
N THR A 78 8.47 17.62 1.25
CA THR A 78 8.55 16.91 -0.04
C THR A 78 7.78 15.60 -0.04
N LEU A 79 7.53 15.03 1.13
CA LEU A 79 6.91 13.72 1.29
C LEU A 79 5.46 13.80 1.78
N CYS A 80 5.10 14.90 2.44
CA CYS A 80 3.78 15.11 3.01
C CYS A 80 3.32 16.56 2.84
N ALA A 81 2.05 16.76 2.50
CA ALA A 81 1.48 18.10 2.35
C ALA A 81 1.14 18.76 3.70
N ASP A 82 0.80 17.97 4.73
CA ASP A 82 0.48 18.47 6.08
C ASP A 82 1.71 18.34 6.98
N VAL A 83 2.54 19.39 6.99
CA VAL A 83 3.73 19.50 7.85
C VAL A 83 3.54 20.62 8.86
N LYS A 84 3.65 20.27 10.13
CA LYS A 84 3.50 21.18 11.27
C LYS A 84 4.85 21.35 11.96
N VAL A 85 5.26 22.58 12.18
CA VAL A 85 6.45 22.90 12.95
C VAL A 85 6.02 23.32 14.37
N THR A 86 6.66 22.79 15.38
CA THR A 86 6.36 23.10 16.78
C THR A 86 7.63 23.21 17.61
N ASP A 87 7.61 24.11 18.56
CA ASP A 87 8.68 24.25 19.57
C ASP A 87 8.32 23.54 20.89
N ILE A 88 7.16 22.87 20.93
CA ILE A 88 6.63 22.26 22.16
C ILE A 88 7.11 20.81 22.23
N CYS A 89 7.90 20.53 23.26
CA CYS A 89 8.28 19.20 23.68
C CYS A 89 7.96 19.09 25.18
N SER A 90 7.13 18.14 25.58
CA SER A 90 6.73 17.95 26.98
C SER A 90 7.77 17.10 27.72
N ASP A 91 8.11 17.52 28.94
CA ASP A 91 8.95 16.72 29.84
C ASP A 91 8.18 15.58 30.53
N ALA A 92 6.85 15.53 30.37
CA ALA A 92 5.97 14.50 30.93
C ALA A 92 5.73 13.30 29.95
N ALA A 93 6.58 13.09 28.95
CA ALA A 93 6.39 12.10 27.92
C ALA A 93 6.15 10.67 28.43
N GLU A 94 6.86 10.24 29.48
CA GLU A 94 6.67 8.90 30.08
C GLU A 94 5.30 8.76 30.77
N ALA A 95 4.83 9.81 31.47
CA ALA A 95 3.51 9.81 32.08
C ALA A 95 2.40 9.77 30.99
N ASP A 96 2.62 10.44 29.88
CA ASP A 96 1.70 10.44 28.74
C ASP A 96 1.68 9.08 28.03
N MET A 97 2.85 8.41 27.90
CA MET A 97 2.92 7.04 27.40
C MET A 97 2.14 6.08 28.30
N ALA A 98 2.28 6.20 29.64
CA ALA A 98 1.55 5.37 30.60
C ALA A 98 0.01 5.54 30.47
N ARG A 99 -0.46 6.75 30.19
CA ARG A 99 -1.89 7.02 29.94
C ARG A 99 -2.46 6.33 28.72
N LEU A 100 -1.65 6.16 27.69
CA LEU A 100 -2.04 5.56 26.41
C LEU A 100 -1.76 4.06 26.35
N ALA A 101 -0.80 3.56 27.14
CA ALA A 101 -0.38 2.15 27.10
C ALA A 101 -1.49 1.19 27.54
N ILE A 102 -1.42 -0.04 27.01
CA ILE A 102 -2.32 -1.13 27.39
C ILE A 102 -2.15 -1.42 28.89
N GLY A 103 -3.23 -1.24 29.66
CA GLY A 103 -3.21 -1.46 31.11
C GLY A 103 -2.43 -0.44 31.94
N GLY A 104 -1.87 0.61 31.32
CA GLY A 104 -1.06 1.64 32.01
C GLY A 104 0.34 1.14 32.41
N ASP A 105 0.76 -0.03 31.97
CA ASP A 105 2.03 -0.66 32.33
C ASP A 105 3.11 -0.39 31.28
N LEU A 106 4.17 0.31 31.68
CA LEU A 106 5.34 0.62 30.85
C LEU A 106 6.49 -0.37 31.01
N THR A 107 6.40 -1.34 31.90
CA THR A 107 7.50 -2.28 32.17
C THR A 107 7.90 -3.10 30.93
N ARG A 108 6.95 -3.31 30.03
CA ARG A 108 7.19 -3.99 28.74
C ARG A 108 8.00 -3.18 27.74
N TYR A 109 8.09 -1.86 27.92
CA TYR A 109 8.66 -0.90 26.96
C TYR A 109 9.97 -0.28 27.42
N THR A 110 10.64 -0.87 28.43
CA THR A 110 11.87 -0.33 29.04
C THR A 110 13.01 -0.10 28.06
N ALA A 111 13.08 -0.87 26.99
CA ALA A 111 14.07 -0.69 25.93
C ALA A 111 13.83 0.63 25.14
N ILE A 112 12.58 0.92 24.85
CA ILE A 112 12.17 2.12 24.09
C ILE A 112 12.32 3.37 24.95
N LEU A 113 12.03 3.27 26.25
CA LEU A 113 12.14 4.41 27.19
C LEU A 113 13.58 4.91 27.39
N LYS A 114 14.59 4.09 27.06
CA LYS A 114 16.01 4.49 27.08
C LYS A 114 16.40 5.41 25.93
N GLU A 115 15.59 5.48 24.88
CA GLU A 115 15.85 6.28 23.69
C GLU A 115 15.25 7.69 23.87
N GLU A 116 16.00 8.60 24.49
CA GLU A 116 15.53 9.93 24.89
C GLU A 116 14.89 10.74 23.73
N HIS A 117 15.48 10.70 22.53
CA HIS A 117 14.97 11.46 21.39
C HIS A 117 13.69 10.85 20.81
N SER A 118 13.54 9.53 20.88
CA SER A 118 12.31 8.86 20.47
C SER A 118 11.15 9.18 21.41
N VAL A 119 11.42 9.25 22.72
CA VAL A 119 10.45 9.66 23.73
C VAL A 119 10.05 11.13 23.58
N LYS A 120 11.01 12.02 23.27
CA LYS A 120 10.71 13.42 22.92
C LYS A 120 9.88 13.54 21.63
N ALA A 121 10.19 12.76 20.62
CA ALA A 121 9.37 12.70 19.41
C ALA A 121 7.95 12.22 19.69
N PHE A 122 7.77 11.26 20.62
CA PHE A 122 6.46 10.84 21.07
C PHE A 122 5.69 12.00 21.74
N SER A 123 6.33 12.80 22.60
CA SER A 123 5.66 13.94 23.24
C SER A 123 5.16 14.96 22.20
N VAL A 124 5.96 15.22 21.15
CA VAL A 124 5.56 16.06 20.01
C VAL A 124 4.36 15.45 19.26
N LEU A 125 4.38 14.13 19.06
CA LEU A 125 3.29 13.40 18.43
C LEU A 125 1.99 13.54 19.23
N ALA A 126 2.06 13.23 20.53
CA ALA A 126 0.90 13.24 21.43
C ALA A 126 0.26 14.62 21.55
N TYR A 127 1.08 15.65 21.65
CA TYR A 127 0.62 17.04 21.73
C TYR A 127 0.04 17.54 20.41
N GLN A 128 0.78 17.43 19.30
CA GLN A 128 0.41 18.02 18.02
C GLN A 128 -0.80 17.36 17.38
N PHE A 129 -0.96 16.06 17.59
CA PHE A 129 -2.09 15.29 17.07
C PHE A 129 -3.17 15.03 18.12
N ARG A 130 -3.06 15.68 19.30
CA ARG A 130 -4.05 15.66 20.39
C ARG A 130 -4.42 14.25 20.86
N LEU A 131 -3.46 13.31 20.86
CA LEU A 131 -3.72 11.93 21.29
C LEU A 131 -4.17 11.82 22.74
N LEU A 132 -3.85 12.81 23.57
CA LEU A 132 -4.23 12.89 24.99
C LEU A 132 -5.57 13.62 25.23
N ALA A 133 -6.10 14.32 24.22
CA ALA A 133 -7.34 15.08 24.36
C ALA A 133 -8.57 14.16 24.42
N ASP A 134 -8.50 13.02 23.74
CA ASP A 134 -9.53 11.99 23.77
C ASP A 134 -8.90 10.63 24.14
N THR A 135 -8.64 10.48 25.45
CA THR A 135 -8.04 9.26 25.99
C THR A 135 -8.91 8.02 25.83
N SER A 136 -10.20 8.16 25.54
CA SER A 136 -11.09 7.04 25.26
C SER A 136 -10.79 6.41 23.89
N LEU A 137 -10.50 7.23 22.88
CA LEU A 137 -10.20 6.80 21.53
C LEU A 137 -8.81 6.14 21.38
N TYR A 138 -7.83 6.65 22.14
CA TYR A 138 -6.43 6.27 22.00
C TYR A 138 -5.89 5.40 23.16
N ARG A 139 -6.74 5.02 24.10
CA ARG A 139 -6.37 4.14 25.19
C ARG A 139 -6.07 2.73 24.68
N GLY A 140 -5.03 2.11 25.24
CA GLY A 140 -4.62 0.78 24.82
C GLY A 140 -3.75 0.76 23.56
N CYS A 141 -2.94 1.81 23.36
CA CYS A 141 -1.88 1.79 22.35
C CYS A 141 -0.81 0.76 22.71
N ASP A 142 -0.35 0.04 21.72
CA ASP A 142 0.86 -0.77 21.82
C ASP A 142 2.06 0.06 21.35
N PHE A 143 3.17 -0.02 22.11
CA PHE A 143 4.41 0.66 21.77
C PHE A 143 5.41 -0.36 21.25
N GLN A 144 5.97 -0.10 20.08
CA GLN A 144 6.98 -0.96 19.48
C GLN A 144 8.19 -0.17 19.00
N ALA A 145 9.36 -0.81 19.00
CA ALA A 145 10.53 -0.26 18.34
C ALA A 145 10.33 -0.32 16.82
N LEU A 146 10.58 0.81 16.14
CA LEU A 146 10.64 0.83 14.68
C LEU A 146 12.07 0.45 14.27
N PRO A 147 12.26 -0.65 13.54
CA PRO A 147 13.59 -1.04 13.11
C PRO A 147 14.14 -0.02 12.10
N VAL A 148 15.27 0.57 12.42
CA VAL A 148 15.96 1.55 11.56
C VAL A 148 16.84 0.82 10.56
N ASP A 149 17.54 -0.23 10.98
CA ASP A 149 18.51 -0.97 10.21
C ASP A 149 18.25 -2.47 10.24
N GLY A 150 18.65 -3.15 9.16
CA GLY A 150 18.79 -4.62 9.13
C GLY A 150 17.51 -5.43 8.93
N VAL A 151 16.33 -4.82 8.86
CA VAL A 151 15.06 -5.53 8.61
C VAL A 151 14.58 -5.32 7.18
N TYR A 152 14.62 -4.09 6.71
CA TYR A 152 14.19 -3.73 5.37
C TYR A 152 15.27 -3.02 4.59
N MET A 153 15.29 -3.27 3.28
CA MET A 153 16.17 -2.59 2.35
C MET A 153 15.80 -1.10 2.26
N ARG A 154 16.81 -0.25 2.33
CA ARG A 154 16.63 1.20 2.18
C ARG A 154 16.54 1.57 0.71
N LEU A 155 15.56 2.38 0.39
CA LEU A 155 15.35 2.97 -0.93
C LEU A 155 15.31 4.48 -0.77
N ASP A 156 16.06 5.20 -1.57
CA ASP A 156 15.95 6.66 -1.65
C ASP A 156 14.78 7.09 -2.55
N ARG A 157 14.43 8.38 -2.49
CA ARG A 157 13.35 8.92 -3.34
C ARG A 157 13.66 8.81 -4.83
N ALA A 158 14.93 8.95 -5.19
CA ALA A 158 15.37 8.83 -6.57
C ALA A 158 15.12 7.42 -7.11
N CYS A 159 15.29 6.37 -6.29
CA CYS A 159 14.93 4.99 -6.63
C CYS A 159 13.45 4.83 -6.93
N PHE A 160 12.57 5.36 -6.07
CA PHE A 160 11.11 5.25 -6.30
C PHE A 160 10.70 5.82 -7.65
N THR A 161 11.30 6.97 -8.01
CA THR A 161 11.02 7.64 -9.29
C THR A 161 11.70 6.95 -10.46
N ALA A 162 12.99 6.63 -10.35
CA ALA A 162 13.79 6.05 -11.43
C ALA A 162 13.29 4.65 -11.84
N LEU A 163 12.85 3.86 -10.87
CA LEU A 163 12.36 2.48 -11.08
C LEU A 163 10.84 2.42 -11.28
N ASN A 164 10.13 3.55 -11.21
CA ASN A 164 8.67 3.60 -11.28
C ASN A 164 8.01 2.57 -10.34
N ILE A 165 8.40 2.55 -9.06
CA ILE A 165 7.96 1.54 -8.10
C ILE A 165 6.46 1.68 -7.82
N LEU A 166 6.00 2.91 -7.55
CA LEU A 166 4.62 3.22 -7.20
C LEU A 166 3.97 4.12 -8.26
N PRO A 167 2.64 4.05 -8.43
CA PRO A 167 1.95 4.92 -9.36
C PRO A 167 2.00 6.38 -8.91
N PRO A 168 2.17 7.34 -9.81
CA PRO A 168 2.22 8.76 -9.47
C PRO A 168 0.88 9.29 -8.95
N THR A 169 -0.23 8.68 -9.37
CA THR A 169 -1.59 9.00 -8.90
C THR A 169 -2.38 7.74 -8.56
N PRO A 170 -3.33 7.80 -7.60
CA PRO A 170 -4.19 6.66 -7.27
C PRO A 170 -5.00 6.13 -8.46
N SER A 171 -5.36 6.98 -9.40
CA SER A 171 -6.10 6.60 -10.63
C SER A 171 -5.28 5.71 -11.57
N GLU A 172 -3.96 5.72 -11.45
CA GLU A 172 -3.05 4.90 -12.28
C GLU A 172 -2.64 3.59 -11.59
N SER A 173 -3.16 3.31 -10.41
CA SER A 173 -2.81 2.12 -9.60
C SER A 173 -3.07 0.78 -10.30
N ARG A 174 -3.95 0.74 -11.29
CA ARG A 174 -4.28 -0.47 -12.08
C ARG A 174 -3.60 -0.51 -13.46
N LYS A 175 -2.85 0.53 -13.83
CA LYS A 175 -2.11 0.60 -15.09
C LYS A 175 -0.72 0.00 -14.91
N ASN A 176 -0.20 -0.68 -15.93
CA ASN A 176 1.16 -1.25 -15.93
C ASN A 176 2.25 -0.17 -16.10
N THR A 177 2.01 1.05 -15.62
CA THR A 177 2.96 2.17 -15.65
C THR A 177 3.94 2.15 -14.50
N SER A 178 3.67 1.35 -13.47
CA SER A 178 4.51 1.18 -12.27
C SER A 178 4.66 -0.29 -11.90
N LEU A 179 5.69 -0.62 -11.12
CA LEU A 179 5.88 -1.98 -10.61
C LEU A 179 4.68 -2.43 -9.79
N TYR A 180 4.12 -1.55 -8.96
CA TYR A 180 2.88 -1.81 -8.24
C TYR A 180 1.74 -2.20 -9.20
N GLY A 181 1.48 -1.41 -10.23
CA GLY A 181 0.38 -1.67 -11.16
C GLY A 181 0.55 -3.00 -11.92
N LEU A 182 1.79 -3.34 -12.27
CA LEU A 182 2.13 -4.59 -12.93
C LEU A 182 1.88 -5.81 -12.03
N LEU A 183 2.33 -5.75 -10.76
CA LEU A 183 2.24 -6.85 -9.80
C LEU A 183 0.89 -6.91 -9.08
N ASN A 184 0.10 -5.83 -9.07
CA ASN A 184 -1.18 -5.78 -8.38
C ASN A 184 -2.25 -6.60 -9.12
N LYS A 185 -2.20 -7.91 -8.88
CA LYS A 185 -3.25 -8.87 -9.25
C LYS A 185 -4.04 -9.32 -8.01
N CYS A 186 -3.89 -8.60 -6.89
CA CYS A 186 -4.61 -8.85 -5.64
C CYS A 186 -6.12 -8.68 -5.83
N ARG A 187 -6.87 -9.51 -5.15
CA ARG A 187 -8.34 -9.56 -5.20
C ARG A 187 -8.98 -8.84 -4.02
N SER A 188 -8.33 -8.86 -2.86
CA SER A 188 -8.81 -8.22 -1.64
C SER A 188 -8.25 -6.80 -1.44
N PRO A 189 -8.99 -5.90 -0.77
CA PRO A 189 -8.47 -4.58 -0.40
C PRO A 189 -7.24 -4.65 0.51
N GLY A 190 -7.19 -5.65 1.40
CA GLY A 190 -6.05 -5.89 2.29
C GLY A 190 -4.79 -6.27 1.52
N GLY A 191 -4.89 -7.19 0.54
CA GLY A 191 -3.77 -7.58 -0.30
C GLY A 191 -3.20 -6.42 -1.11
N GLN A 192 -4.03 -5.56 -1.68
CA GLN A 192 -3.59 -4.37 -2.40
C GLN A 192 -2.79 -3.41 -1.51
N LYS A 193 -3.25 -3.17 -0.28
CA LYS A 193 -2.55 -2.34 0.71
C LYS A 193 -1.22 -2.99 1.12
N LYS A 194 -1.22 -4.29 1.37
CA LYS A 194 -0.03 -5.04 1.79
C LYS A 194 1.04 -5.06 0.70
N LEU A 195 0.67 -5.20 -0.57
CA LEU A 195 1.59 -5.09 -1.69
C LEU A 195 2.30 -3.72 -1.73
N MET A 196 1.56 -2.63 -1.49
CA MET A 196 2.17 -1.30 -1.39
C MET A 196 3.21 -1.21 -0.26
N VAL A 197 2.93 -1.84 0.89
CA VAL A 197 3.87 -1.90 2.01
C VAL A 197 5.10 -2.71 1.62
N TRP A 198 4.95 -3.88 1.02
CA TRP A 198 6.08 -4.73 0.63
C TRP A 198 7.01 -4.07 -0.40
N LEU A 199 6.46 -3.29 -1.33
CA LEU A 199 7.26 -2.53 -2.29
C LEU A 199 8.08 -1.41 -1.65
N ARG A 200 7.65 -0.87 -0.51
CA ARG A 200 8.37 0.16 0.26
C ARG A 200 9.32 -0.42 1.28
N GLN A 201 9.08 -1.64 1.71
CA GLN A 201 9.82 -2.37 2.74
C GLN A 201 10.29 -3.72 2.19
N PRO A 202 11.18 -3.72 1.17
CA PRO A 202 11.74 -4.97 0.67
C PRO A 202 12.59 -5.62 1.76
N LEU A 203 12.60 -6.94 1.81
CA LEU A 203 13.27 -7.70 2.87
C LEU A 203 14.78 -7.76 2.65
N VAL A 204 15.52 -7.85 3.76
CA VAL A 204 16.96 -8.15 3.75
C VAL A 204 17.28 -9.50 4.41
N THR A 205 16.26 -10.20 4.93
CA THR A 205 16.42 -11.51 5.56
C THR A 205 16.25 -12.61 4.52
N LEU A 206 17.32 -13.33 4.26
CA LEU A 206 17.40 -14.39 3.25
C LEU A 206 16.31 -15.47 3.45
N SER A 207 16.13 -15.96 4.67
CA SER A 207 15.14 -17.01 4.96
C SER A 207 13.73 -16.56 4.57
N THR A 208 13.31 -15.35 4.95
CA THR A 208 11.98 -14.83 4.65
C THR A 208 11.76 -14.58 3.15
N ILE A 209 12.82 -14.15 2.43
CA ILE A 209 12.76 -14.01 0.97
C ILE A 209 12.56 -15.39 0.32
N SER A 210 13.34 -16.39 0.77
CA SER A 210 13.25 -17.77 0.26
C SER A 210 11.88 -18.38 0.53
N THR A 211 11.34 -18.21 1.75
CA THR A 211 9.97 -18.63 2.11
C THR A 211 8.93 -18.05 1.16
N ARG A 212 9.02 -16.75 0.82
CA ARG A 212 8.09 -16.15 -0.16
C ARG A 212 8.24 -16.78 -1.53
N HIS A 213 9.48 -17.00 -1.99
CA HIS A 213 9.73 -17.66 -3.29
C HIS A 213 9.19 -19.09 -3.32
N ASP A 214 9.35 -19.86 -2.24
CA ASP A 214 8.84 -21.23 -2.14
C ASP A 214 7.32 -21.27 -2.27
N ILE A 215 6.62 -20.35 -1.59
CA ILE A 215 5.16 -20.24 -1.68
C ILE A 215 4.70 -19.80 -3.07
N VAL A 216 5.39 -18.83 -3.66
CA VAL A 216 5.07 -18.35 -5.04
C VAL A 216 5.26 -19.50 -6.04
N ASP A 217 6.31 -20.29 -5.92
CA ASP A 217 6.60 -21.43 -6.78
C ASP A 217 5.50 -22.48 -6.71
N CYS A 218 5.12 -22.87 -5.50
CA CYS A 218 4.05 -23.80 -5.25
C CYS A 218 2.70 -23.33 -5.82
N LEU A 219 2.38 -22.01 -5.66
CA LEU A 219 1.17 -21.42 -6.21
C LEU A 219 1.24 -21.26 -7.75
N LEU A 220 2.43 -21.18 -8.32
CA LEU A 220 2.62 -21.13 -9.77
C LEU A 220 2.37 -22.51 -10.39
N GLU A 221 2.93 -23.58 -9.78
CA GLU A 221 2.69 -24.97 -10.18
C GLU A 221 1.20 -25.35 -10.04
N GLY A 222 0.55 -24.90 -8.95
CA GLY A 222 -0.84 -25.17 -8.65
C GLY A 222 -1.84 -24.20 -9.32
N GLU A 223 -1.80 -24.02 -10.64
CA GLU A 223 -2.61 -23.04 -11.36
C GLU A 223 -4.11 -23.13 -11.06
N ALA A 224 -4.70 -24.33 -11.07
CA ALA A 224 -6.11 -24.52 -10.81
C ALA A 224 -6.51 -24.11 -9.38
N VAL A 225 -5.64 -24.40 -8.39
CA VAL A 225 -5.83 -23.98 -7.00
C VAL A 225 -5.73 -22.47 -6.89
N ARG A 226 -4.68 -21.87 -7.46
CA ARG A 226 -4.47 -20.43 -7.48
C ARG A 226 -5.67 -19.69 -8.09
N GLN A 227 -6.20 -20.16 -9.22
CA GLN A 227 -7.35 -19.55 -9.87
C GLN A 227 -8.58 -19.56 -8.96
N LYS A 228 -8.93 -20.71 -8.35
CA LYS A 228 -10.06 -20.81 -7.42
C LYS A 228 -9.86 -19.93 -6.20
N LEU A 229 -8.68 -19.94 -5.61
CA LEU A 229 -8.30 -19.10 -4.48
C LEU A 229 -8.55 -17.62 -4.78
N GLN A 230 -8.15 -17.12 -5.96
CA GLN A 230 -8.32 -15.73 -6.35
C GLN A 230 -9.75 -15.36 -6.73
N THR A 231 -10.48 -16.23 -7.46
CA THR A 231 -11.79 -15.88 -8.02
C THR A 231 -12.96 -16.21 -7.09
N GLU A 232 -12.88 -17.30 -6.34
CA GLU A 232 -13.99 -17.79 -5.52
C GLU A 232 -13.88 -17.40 -4.05
N VAL A 233 -12.64 -17.19 -3.54
CA VAL A 233 -12.40 -16.96 -2.12
C VAL A 233 -11.95 -15.53 -1.84
N LEU A 234 -10.76 -15.13 -2.30
CA LEU A 234 -10.17 -13.83 -1.97
C LEU A 234 -10.96 -12.63 -2.53
N SER A 235 -11.68 -12.83 -3.64
CA SER A 235 -12.53 -11.77 -4.22
C SER A 235 -13.71 -11.38 -3.34
N LYS A 236 -14.10 -12.24 -2.39
CA LYS A 236 -15.21 -12.01 -1.46
C LYS A 236 -14.78 -11.43 -0.13
N VAL A 237 -13.48 -11.41 0.16
CA VAL A 237 -12.96 -10.89 1.42
C VAL A 237 -13.10 -9.37 1.46
N VAL A 238 -13.84 -8.90 2.46
CA VAL A 238 -14.07 -7.47 2.73
C VAL A 238 -12.83 -6.78 3.32
N ASP A 239 -12.87 -5.46 3.47
CA ASP A 239 -11.77 -4.69 4.09
C ASP A 239 -11.74 -4.89 5.62
N LEU A 240 -11.14 -6.01 6.05
CA LEU A 240 -11.02 -6.39 7.46
C LEU A 240 -10.27 -5.36 8.31
N GLU A 241 -9.38 -4.58 7.71
CA GLU A 241 -8.66 -3.51 8.42
C GLU A 241 -9.60 -2.39 8.90
N LYS A 242 -10.59 -2.05 8.08
CA LYS A 242 -11.62 -1.09 8.48
C LYS A 242 -12.51 -1.65 9.58
N ILE A 243 -12.91 -2.92 9.46
CA ILE A 243 -13.75 -3.59 10.45
C ILE A 243 -13.00 -3.71 11.79
N LYS A 244 -11.74 -4.14 11.77
CA LYS A 244 -10.87 -4.18 12.94
C LYS A 244 -10.85 -2.83 13.68
N THR A 245 -10.68 -1.74 12.94
CA THR A 245 -10.64 -0.39 13.51
C THR A 245 -11.96 -0.04 14.21
N LYS A 246 -13.11 -0.37 13.59
CA LYS A 246 -14.42 -0.17 14.21
C LYS A 246 -14.60 -1.02 15.48
N LEU A 247 -14.25 -2.33 15.42
CA LEU A 247 -14.33 -3.23 16.57
C LEU A 247 -13.48 -2.74 17.74
N ARG A 248 -12.25 -2.30 17.49
CA ARG A 248 -11.38 -1.74 18.50
C ARG A 248 -11.97 -0.49 19.17
N ARG A 249 -12.56 0.43 18.36
CA ARG A 249 -13.25 1.60 18.91
C ARG A 249 -14.44 1.19 19.77
N ALA A 250 -15.22 0.23 19.34
CA ALA A 250 -16.35 -0.30 20.11
C ALA A 250 -15.93 -0.84 21.48
N GLU A 251 -14.81 -1.57 21.53
CA GLU A 251 -14.25 -2.07 22.79
C GLU A 251 -13.77 -0.93 23.71
N ALA A 252 -13.02 0.03 23.15
CA ALA A 252 -12.46 1.14 23.91
C ALA A 252 -13.53 2.07 24.48
N GLU A 253 -14.53 2.42 23.69
CA GLU A 253 -15.60 3.35 24.05
C GLU A 253 -16.75 2.69 24.81
N LYS A 254 -16.81 1.35 24.86
CA LYS A 254 -17.95 0.55 25.36
C LYS A 254 -19.28 0.94 24.69
N THR A 255 -19.19 1.32 23.41
CA THR A 255 -20.33 1.68 22.56
C THR A 255 -20.38 0.73 21.35
N THR A 256 -21.25 0.99 20.39
CA THR A 256 -21.23 0.24 19.14
C THR A 256 -20.03 0.64 18.24
N GLY A 257 -19.31 1.73 18.52
CA GLY A 257 -18.13 2.20 17.77
C GLY A 257 -18.36 2.38 16.26
N GLY A 258 -19.62 2.49 15.83
CA GLY A 258 -20.00 2.51 14.42
C GLY A 258 -19.93 1.15 13.72
N VAL A 259 -19.83 0.04 14.46
CA VAL A 259 -19.94 -1.34 13.97
C VAL A 259 -21.40 -1.63 13.62
N GLN A 260 -21.60 -2.15 12.43
CA GLN A 260 -22.89 -2.60 11.93
C GLN A 260 -22.93 -4.14 11.85
N LEU A 261 -24.13 -4.72 11.80
CA LEU A 261 -24.31 -6.17 11.63
C LEU A 261 -23.63 -6.69 10.35
N GLU A 262 -23.63 -5.89 9.28
CA GLU A 262 -22.93 -6.17 8.04
C GLU A 262 -21.41 -6.37 8.26
N ASP A 263 -20.80 -5.55 9.12
CA ASP A 263 -19.37 -5.69 9.45
C ASP A 263 -19.09 -7.04 10.13
N LEU A 264 -19.98 -7.49 11.03
CA LEU A 264 -19.87 -8.78 11.72
C LEU A 264 -20.03 -9.96 10.78
N VAL A 265 -21.00 -9.88 9.86
CA VAL A 265 -21.17 -10.88 8.79
C VAL A 265 -19.95 -10.91 7.88
N GLY A 266 -19.36 -9.76 7.55
CA GLY A 266 -18.12 -9.69 6.76
C GLY A 266 -16.95 -10.41 7.44
N VAL A 267 -16.83 -10.35 8.77
CA VAL A 267 -15.82 -11.14 9.52
C VAL A 267 -16.17 -12.63 9.46
N TYR A 268 -17.45 -12.99 9.66
CA TYR A 268 -17.92 -14.37 9.55
C TYR A 268 -17.58 -14.98 8.19
N GLU A 269 -17.90 -14.29 7.11
CA GLU A 269 -17.60 -14.72 5.74
C GLU A 269 -16.07 -14.85 5.50
N ALA A 270 -15.27 -13.98 6.10
CA ALA A 270 -13.82 -14.07 6.00
C ALA A 270 -13.25 -15.31 6.73
N VAL A 271 -13.87 -15.73 7.84
CA VAL A 271 -13.49 -16.98 8.54
C VAL A 271 -13.90 -18.20 7.69
N VAL A 272 -15.09 -18.21 7.10
CA VAL A 272 -15.53 -19.27 6.17
C VAL A 272 -14.60 -19.33 4.95
N ALA A 273 -14.20 -18.16 4.42
CA ALA A 273 -13.21 -18.07 3.36
C ALA A 273 -11.87 -18.69 3.78
N ALA A 274 -11.41 -18.44 5.01
CA ALA A 274 -10.18 -19.04 5.53
C ALA A 274 -10.26 -20.57 5.62
N GLN A 275 -11.41 -21.15 6.00
CA GLN A 275 -11.63 -22.60 5.98
C GLN A 275 -11.51 -23.17 4.56
N THR A 276 -12.16 -22.53 3.60
CA THR A 276 -12.05 -22.92 2.17
C THR A 276 -10.62 -22.80 1.64
N LEU A 277 -9.87 -21.76 2.09
CA LEU A 277 -8.46 -21.60 1.75
C LEU A 277 -7.61 -22.76 2.24
N ILE A 278 -7.82 -23.23 3.48
CA ILE A 278 -7.11 -24.39 4.02
C ILE A 278 -7.31 -25.60 3.10
N GLU A 279 -8.56 -25.93 2.75
CA GLU A 279 -8.90 -27.04 1.86
C GLU A 279 -8.26 -26.93 0.47
N LEU A 280 -8.16 -25.70 -0.06
CA LEU A 280 -7.54 -25.47 -1.36
C LEU A 280 -6.02 -25.60 -1.29
N LEU A 281 -5.38 -25.03 -0.25
CA LEU A 281 -3.94 -25.10 -0.08
C LEU A 281 -3.44 -26.53 0.20
N GLU A 282 -4.24 -27.34 0.91
CA GLU A 282 -3.93 -28.76 1.14
C GLU A 282 -3.89 -29.59 -0.15
N LYS A 283 -4.53 -29.15 -1.24
CA LYS A 283 -4.42 -29.82 -2.54
C LYS A 283 -3.06 -29.64 -3.23
N LEU A 284 -2.20 -28.78 -2.70
CA LEU A 284 -0.85 -28.55 -3.22
C LEU A 284 0.21 -29.53 -2.68
N GLN A 285 -0.20 -30.64 -2.05
CA GLN A 285 0.70 -31.62 -1.42
C GLN A 285 1.75 -32.24 -2.35
N SER A 286 1.54 -32.18 -3.66
CA SER A 286 2.49 -32.69 -4.66
C SER A 286 3.69 -31.78 -4.91
N SER A 287 3.66 -30.53 -4.45
CA SER A 287 4.77 -29.58 -4.62
C SER A 287 5.91 -29.85 -3.65
N ILE A 288 7.13 -29.64 -4.09
CA ILE A 288 8.36 -29.80 -3.28
C ILE A 288 8.34 -28.84 -2.08
N HIS A 289 7.72 -27.68 -2.21
CA HIS A 289 7.65 -26.63 -1.19
C HIS A 289 6.38 -26.69 -0.33
N TYR A 290 5.64 -27.80 -0.34
CA TYR A 290 4.38 -27.91 0.43
C TYR A 290 4.56 -27.74 1.94
N THR A 291 5.70 -28.19 2.49
CA THR A 291 6.01 -28.03 3.93
C THR A 291 6.02 -26.55 4.32
N THR A 292 6.57 -25.68 3.50
CA THR A 292 6.58 -24.23 3.71
C THR A 292 5.15 -23.65 3.71
N ILE A 293 4.29 -24.09 2.79
CA ILE A 293 2.87 -23.69 2.79
C ILE A 293 2.15 -24.16 4.04
N GLN A 294 2.44 -25.38 4.49
CA GLN A 294 1.80 -25.94 5.68
C GLN A 294 2.19 -25.16 6.93
N GLU A 295 3.47 -24.83 7.11
CA GLU A 295 3.97 -24.13 8.28
C GLU A 295 3.58 -22.66 8.30
N GLU A 296 3.71 -21.97 7.19
CA GLU A 296 3.54 -20.52 7.12
C GLU A 296 2.09 -20.07 6.86
N LEU A 297 1.27 -20.91 6.23
CA LEU A 297 -0.09 -20.54 5.86
C LEU A 297 -1.16 -21.45 6.47
N VAL A 298 -1.10 -22.76 6.26
CA VAL A 298 -2.16 -23.68 6.64
C VAL A 298 -2.29 -23.82 8.16
N SER A 299 -1.18 -24.05 8.87
CA SER A 299 -1.19 -24.21 10.33
C SER A 299 -1.65 -22.94 11.04
N PRO A 300 -1.11 -21.73 10.71
CA PRO A 300 -1.61 -20.49 11.30
C PRO A 300 -3.09 -20.19 10.98
N LEU A 301 -3.56 -20.50 9.75
CA LEU A 301 -4.98 -20.33 9.41
C LEU A 301 -5.86 -21.24 10.24
N ARG A 302 -5.44 -22.50 10.45
CA ARG A 302 -6.21 -23.48 11.23
C ARG A 302 -6.35 -23.05 12.69
N GLU A 303 -5.27 -22.57 13.31
CA GLU A 303 -5.32 -22.02 14.67
C GLU A 303 -6.23 -20.80 14.77
N LEU A 304 -6.16 -19.90 13.79
CA LEU A 304 -7.04 -18.73 13.74
C LEU A 304 -8.51 -19.12 13.61
N VAL A 305 -8.85 -20.05 12.71
CA VAL A 305 -10.23 -20.53 12.52
C VAL A 305 -10.77 -21.13 13.83
N GLN A 306 -9.99 -21.94 14.53
CA GLN A 306 -10.37 -22.47 15.84
C GLN A 306 -10.64 -21.36 16.86
N SER A 307 -9.81 -20.30 16.86
CA SER A 307 -10.00 -19.15 17.75
C SER A 307 -11.30 -18.38 17.47
N PHE A 308 -11.89 -18.52 16.28
CA PHE A 308 -13.17 -17.89 15.93
C PHE A 308 -14.41 -18.75 16.23
N GLU A 309 -14.31 -19.96 16.76
CA GLU A 309 -15.49 -20.81 17.01
C GLU A 309 -16.57 -20.10 17.84
N GLY A 310 -16.18 -19.40 18.93
CA GLY A 310 -17.10 -18.62 19.74
C GLY A 310 -17.78 -17.48 18.99
N PHE A 311 -17.01 -16.79 18.15
CA PHE A 311 -17.53 -15.72 17.29
C PHE A 311 -18.52 -16.28 16.24
N MET A 312 -18.18 -17.38 15.59
CA MET A 312 -19.03 -18.02 14.58
C MET A 312 -20.40 -18.41 15.18
N ARG A 313 -20.37 -19.07 16.35
CA ARG A 313 -21.60 -19.44 17.08
C ARG A 313 -22.41 -18.21 17.49
N LEU A 314 -21.76 -17.14 17.95
CA LEU A 314 -22.43 -15.89 18.29
C LEU A 314 -23.20 -15.33 17.09
N ILE A 315 -22.57 -15.27 15.93
CA ILE A 315 -23.18 -14.72 14.71
C ILE A 315 -24.32 -15.62 14.21
N GLU A 316 -24.12 -16.93 14.16
CA GLU A 316 -25.12 -17.91 13.72
C GLU A 316 -26.39 -17.95 14.61
N THR A 317 -26.20 -17.70 15.91
CA THR A 317 -27.34 -17.66 16.85
C THR A 317 -28.03 -16.29 16.86
N CYS A 318 -27.25 -15.20 16.72
CA CYS A 318 -27.75 -13.84 16.85
C CYS A 318 -28.42 -13.32 15.57
N LEU A 319 -27.94 -13.73 14.40
CA LEU A 319 -28.38 -13.23 13.09
C LEU A 319 -29.22 -14.26 12.33
N ASP A 320 -30.18 -13.75 11.55
CA ASP A 320 -30.83 -14.57 10.56
C ASP A 320 -29.95 -14.73 9.30
N MET A 321 -29.19 -15.84 9.26
CA MET A 321 -28.25 -16.12 8.18
C MET A 321 -28.91 -16.27 6.80
N LYS A 322 -30.21 -16.61 6.75
CA LYS A 322 -30.95 -16.69 5.48
C LYS A 322 -31.22 -15.30 4.92
N GLU A 323 -31.70 -14.39 5.75
CA GLU A 323 -31.94 -13.00 5.35
C GLU A 323 -30.58 -12.28 5.10
N ALA A 324 -29.53 -12.58 5.87
CA ALA A 324 -28.20 -12.06 5.65
C ALA A 324 -27.64 -12.42 4.27
N SER A 325 -27.88 -13.64 3.79
CA SER A 325 -27.49 -14.06 2.44
C SER A 325 -28.20 -13.29 1.32
N LEU A 326 -29.34 -12.66 1.63
CA LEU A 326 -30.09 -11.76 0.73
C LEU A 326 -29.71 -10.28 0.89
N GLY A 327 -28.68 -9.98 1.71
CA GLY A 327 -28.22 -8.61 1.99
C GLY A 327 -29.07 -7.88 3.04
N LYS A 328 -29.89 -8.60 3.84
CA LYS A 328 -30.68 -8.03 4.93
C LYS A 328 -30.15 -8.51 6.27
N TYR A 329 -29.50 -7.64 6.99
CA TYR A 329 -28.84 -7.96 8.26
C TYR A 329 -29.80 -7.73 9.43
N LEU A 330 -30.50 -8.78 9.83
CA LEU A 330 -31.53 -8.78 10.87
C LEU A 330 -31.15 -9.71 12.02
N ILE A 331 -31.54 -9.34 13.23
CA ILE A 331 -31.42 -10.23 14.40
C ILE A 331 -32.43 -11.38 14.28
N SER A 332 -31.98 -12.57 14.59
CA SER A 332 -32.83 -13.75 14.63
C SER A 332 -33.93 -13.58 15.70
N ARG A 333 -35.16 -13.84 15.32
CA ARG A 333 -36.33 -13.77 16.22
C ARG A 333 -36.23 -14.70 17.43
N SER A 334 -35.49 -15.79 17.27
CA SER A 334 -35.28 -16.79 18.32
C SER A 334 -34.19 -16.45 19.31
N PHE A 335 -33.40 -15.38 19.07
CA PHE A 335 -32.26 -15.04 19.90
C PHE A 335 -32.66 -14.41 21.25
N ASP A 336 -33.69 -13.57 21.26
CA ASP A 336 -34.16 -12.86 22.44
C ASP A 336 -35.67 -13.00 22.60
N THR A 337 -36.13 -13.44 23.80
CA THR A 337 -37.54 -13.69 24.11
C THR A 337 -38.37 -12.40 23.99
N GLN A 338 -37.83 -11.26 24.37
CA GLN A 338 -38.51 -9.97 24.29
C GLN A 338 -38.73 -9.56 22.82
N LEU A 339 -37.73 -9.76 21.96
CA LEU A 339 -37.86 -9.52 20.52
C LEU A 339 -38.88 -10.45 19.87
N ALA A 340 -38.91 -11.72 20.27
CA ALA A 340 -39.90 -12.68 19.78
C ALA A 340 -41.31 -12.24 20.13
N GLU A 341 -41.59 -11.88 21.39
CA GLU A 341 -42.89 -11.40 21.85
C GLU A 341 -43.34 -10.12 21.11
N LEU A 342 -42.42 -9.17 20.91
CA LEU A 342 -42.71 -7.94 20.20
C LEU A 342 -42.98 -8.18 18.71
N ALA A 343 -42.28 -9.10 18.09
CA ALA A 343 -42.51 -9.52 16.70
C ALA A 343 -43.90 -10.20 16.56
N GLU A 344 -44.29 -11.09 17.49
CA GLU A 344 -45.59 -11.70 17.51
C GLU A 344 -46.71 -10.66 17.69
N LYS A 345 -46.53 -9.72 18.63
CA LYS A 345 -47.48 -8.59 18.80
C LYS A 345 -47.63 -7.77 17.52
N LYS A 346 -46.53 -7.50 16.80
CA LYS A 346 -46.55 -6.80 15.51
C LYS A 346 -47.37 -7.58 14.47
N GLU A 347 -47.13 -8.90 14.32
CA GLU A 347 -47.87 -9.76 13.38
C GLU A 347 -49.36 -9.80 13.70
N VAL A 348 -49.72 -9.87 14.99
CA VAL A 348 -51.13 -9.83 15.44
C VAL A 348 -51.78 -8.50 15.08
N ILE A 349 -51.08 -7.37 15.22
CA ILE A 349 -51.62 -6.05 14.84
C ILE A 349 -51.78 -5.96 13.32
N GLU A 350 -50.79 -6.38 12.54
CA GLU A 350 -50.85 -6.42 11.08
C GLU A 350 -51.99 -7.29 10.58
N ALA A 351 -52.19 -8.46 11.18
CA ALA A 351 -53.33 -9.36 10.88
C ALA A 351 -54.70 -8.70 11.21
N LYS A 352 -54.81 -7.92 12.30
CA LYS A 352 -56.00 -7.13 12.63
C LYS A 352 -56.23 -6.04 11.60
N MET A 353 -55.18 -5.31 11.19
CA MET A 353 -55.27 -4.27 10.15
C MET A 353 -55.75 -4.86 8.81
N GLU A 354 -55.28 -6.06 8.45
CA GLU A 354 -55.72 -6.76 7.24
C GLU A 354 -57.20 -7.22 7.34
N LYS A 355 -57.63 -7.61 8.52
CA LYS A 355 -59.07 -7.90 8.78
C LYS A 355 -59.92 -6.65 8.64
N VAL A 356 -59.48 -5.50 9.15
CA VAL A 356 -60.20 -4.22 8.97
C VAL A 356 -60.26 -3.84 7.50
N ARG A 357 -59.12 -3.98 6.77
CA ARG A 357 -59.08 -3.77 5.31
C ARG A 357 -60.10 -4.64 4.57
N SER A 358 -60.10 -5.93 4.89
CA SER A 358 -61.02 -6.90 4.28
C SER A 358 -62.47 -6.62 4.62
N SER A 359 -62.78 -6.17 5.86
CA SER A 359 -64.13 -5.74 6.27
C SER A 359 -64.61 -4.53 5.47
N ILE A 360 -63.72 -3.54 5.27
CA ILE A 360 -64.03 -2.36 4.45
C ILE A 360 -64.25 -2.76 3.00
N ALA A 361 -63.39 -3.62 2.43
CA ALA A 361 -63.53 -4.11 1.06
C ALA A 361 -64.87 -4.82 0.86
N LYS A 362 -65.30 -5.66 1.81
CA LYS A 362 -66.59 -6.33 1.76
C LYS A 362 -67.79 -5.36 1.89
N LYS A 363 -67.71 -4.40 2.82
CA LYS A 363 -68.77 -3.39 3.03
C LYS A 363 -68.98 -2.46 1.84
N THR A 364 -67.89 -2.09 1.17
CA THR A 364 -67.91 -1.17 0.04
C THR A 364 -67.99 -1.84 -1.33
N GLY A 365 -67.80 -3.17 -1.39
CA GLY A 365 -67.71 -3.92 -2.66
C GLY A 365 -66.46 -3.60 -3.49
N ILE A 366 -65.44 -3.02 -2.88
CA ILE A 366 -64.25 -2.53 -3.57
C ILE A 366 -63.06 -3.40 -3.17
N ASP A 367 -62.69 -4.39 -3.99
CA ASP A 367 -61.55 -5.26 -3.75
C ASP A 367 -60.18 -4.59 -3.82
N SER A 368 -60.13 -3.39 -4.43
CA SER A 368 -58.87 -2.65 -4.64
C SER A 368 -58.42 -1.81 -3.43
N VAL A 369 -59.03 -1.93 -2.27
CA VAL A 369 -58.62 -1.24 -1.04
C VAL A 369 -57.27 -1.80 -0.57
N LYS A 370 -56.24 -0.94 -0.46
CA LYS A 370 -54.91 -1.29 0.04
C LYS A 370 -54.56 -0.42 1.23
N ILE A 371 -53.75 -0.96 2.14
CA ILE A 371 -53.06 -0.15 3.16
C ILE A 371 -51.79 0.44 2.53
N ALA A 372 -51.58 1.74 2.65
CA ALA A 372 -50.47 2.44 2.09
C ALA A 372 -49.93 3.50 3.06
N GLU A 373 -48.67 3.87 2.88
CA GLU A 373 -48.07 4.94 3.63
C GLU A 373 -48.79 6.26 3.37
N ALA A 374 -48.96 7.02 4.43
CA ALA A 374 -49.62 8.33 4.42
C ALA A 374 -48.74 9.39 5.08
N GLN A 375 -48.96 10.65 4.75
CA GLN A 375 -48.24 11.77 5.36
C GLN A 375 -48.61 11.94 6.85
N THR A 376 -47.64 12.44 7.63
CA THR A 376 -47.89 12.79 9.02
C THR A 376 -49.15 13.61 9.22
N PRO A 377 -50.01 13.26 10.23
CA PRO A 377 -49.72 12.39 11.37
C PRO A 377 -50.14 10.90 11.22
N TYR A 378 -50.61 10.48 10.08
CA TYR A 378 -51.35 9.23 9.93
C TYR A 378 -50.52 7.97 9.64
N MET A 379 -49.27 8.06 9.27
CA MET A 379 -48.30 6.99 8.89
C MET A 379 -48.87 5.97 7.87
N LEU A 380 -50.00 5.34 8.15
CA LEU A 380 -50.71 4.37 7.29
C LEU A 380 -52.16 4.79 7.11
N ALA A 381 -52.69 4.60 5.88
CA ALA A 381 -54.06 4.87 5.52
C ALA A 381 -54.55 3.89 4.47
N PHE A 382 -55.85 3.75 4.34
CA PHE A 382 -56.46 2.98 3.24
C PHE A 382 -56.34 3.81 1.96
N ARG A 383 -55.90 3.17 0.89
CA ARG A 383 -55.75 3.77 -0.43
C ARG A 383 -56.69 3.07 -1.41
N VAL A 384 -57.43 3.91 -2.17
CA VAL A 384 -58.28 3.49 -3.26
C VAL A 384 -58.15 4.42 -4.45
N VAL A 385 -58.62 3.99 -5.62
CA VAL A 385 -58.71 4.85 -6.80
C VAL A 385 -59.79 5.91 -6.55
N LYS A 386 -59.54 7.15 -6.92
CA LYS A 386 -60.44 8.32 -6.66
C LYS A 386 -61.86 8.12 -7.10
N ARG A 387 -62.14 7.33 -8.15
CA ARG A 387 -63.51 7.04 -8.63
C ARG A 387 -64.43 6.42 -7.59
N TYR A 388 -63.87 5.72 -6.60
CA TYR A 388 -64.59 5.05 -5.52
C TYR A 388 -64.79 5.93 -4.27
N GLN A 389 -64.41 7.21 -4.32
CA GLN A 389 -64.52 8.11 -3.18
C GLN A 389 -65.97 8.27 -2.69
N GLN A 390 -66.90 8.43 -3.62
CA GLN A 390 -68.34 8.59 -3.27
C GLN A 390 -68.94 7.33 -2.68
N ASP A 391 -68.56 6.19 -3.20
CA ASP A 391 -69.05 4.86 -2.71
C ASP A 391 -68.56 4.61 -1.27
N ILE A 392 -67.32 5.00 -0.95
CA ILE A 392 -66.77 4.87 0.41
C ILE A 392 -67.50 5.83 1.38
N LEU A 393 -67.74 7.06 0.97
CA LEU A 393 -68.43 8.04 1.79
C LEU A 393 -69.92 7.69 2.02
N SER A 394 -70.53 6.97 1.10
CA SER A 394 -71.94 6.57 1.21
C SER A 394 -72.16 5.24 1.97
N CYS A 395 -71.18 4.32 1.90
CA CYS A 395 -71.32 2.96 2.48
C CYS A 395 -70.77 2.84 3.90
N THR A 396 -70.05 3.81 4.41
CA THR A 396 -69.41 3.78 5.74
C THR A 396 -69.95 4.90 6.63
N ASP A 397 -70.16 4.56 7.93
CA ASP A 397 -70.60 5.51 8.95
C ASP A 397 -69.69 6.78 8.96
N LYS A 398 -70.21 7.91 9.46
CA LYS A 398 -69.57 9.24 9.56
C LYS A 398 -68.20 9.31 10.27
N SER A 399 -67.58 8.14 10.56
CA SER A 399 -66.31 7.97 11.28
C SER A 399 -65.05 8.05 10.38
N ILE A 400 -65.21 8.08 9.05
CA ILE A 400 -64.09 8.13 8.12
C ILE A 400 -63.45 9.54 8.13
N LYS A 401 -62.13 9.58 8.25
CA LYS A 401 -61.37 10.84 8.06
C LYS A 401 -60.59 10.75 6.75
N GLN A 402 -60.77 11.80 5.92
CA GLN A 402 -59.93 11.99 4.73
C GLN A 402 -58.51 12.35 5.15
N VAL A 403 -57.52 11.60 4.62
CA VAL A 403 -56.10 11.83 4.88
C VAL A 403 -55.49 12.64 3.76
N GLN A 404 -55.70 12.22 2.51
CA GLN A 404 -55.14 12.89 1.33
C GLN A 404 -56.00 12.62 0.11
N LEU A 405 -56.12 13.62 -0.77
CA LEU A 405 -56.80 13.52 -2.05
C LEU A 405 -55.83 13.96 -3.16
N ASN A 406 -55.49 13.01 -4.03
CA ASN A 406 -54.67 13.27 -5.24
C ASN A 406 -55.55 13.18 -6.50
N LYS A 407 -54.95 13.53 -7.68
CA LYS A 407 -55.67 13.42 -8.96
C LYS A 407 -56.16 12.00 -9.27
N ALA A 408 -55.46 10.97 -8.81
CA ALA A 408 -55.73 9.57 -9.11
C ALA A 408 -56.18 8.70 -7.90
N GLU A 409 -55.83 9.09 -6.68
CA GLU A 409 -55.99 8.30 -5.48
C GLU A 409 -56.70 9.06 -4.36
N TYR A 410 -57.46 8.34 -3.55
CA TYR A 410 -58.12 8.77 -2.34
C TYR A 410 -57.58 7.97 -1.15
N LEU A 411 -56.99 8.69 -0.18
CA LEU A 411 -56.51 8.10 1.07
C LEU A 411 -57.45 8.54 2.20
N PHE A 412 -57.89 7.53 2.99
CA PHE A 412 -58.75 7.75 4.13
C PHE A 412 -58.36 6.83 5.30
N THR A 413 -58.80 7.17 6.47
CA THR A 413 -58.55 6.37 7.69
C THR A 413 -59.84 6.20 8.48
N THR A 414 -59.86 5.21 9.33
CA THR A 414 -60.93 4.94 10.29
C THR A 414 -60.37 5.02 11.71
N PRO A 415 -61.19 5.32 12.75
CA PRO A 415 -60.71 5.30 14.13
C PRO A 415 -60.03 4.00 14.52
N GLU A 416 -60.62 2.86 14.09
CA GLU A 416 -60.04 1.52 14.34
C GLU A 416 -58.66 1.32 13.70
N LEU A 417 -58.46 1.82 12.46
CA LEU A 417 -57.11 1.79 11.83
C LEU A 417 -56.14 2.73 12.56
N MET A 418 -56.61 3.94 12.98
CA MET A 418 -55.75 4.87 13.72
C MET A 418 -55.27 4.28 15.04
N ASP A 419 -56.09 3.59 15.80
CA ASP A 419 -55.74 2.91 17.05
C ASP A 419 -54.75 1.77 16.81
N LEU A 420 -54.96 0.99 15.73
CA LEU A 420 -54.02 -0.05 15.33
C LEU A 420 -52.69 0.51 14.86
N VAL A 421 -52.67 1.61 14.11
CA VAL A 421 -51.43 2.28 13.69
C VAL A 421 -50.67 2.86 14.89
N ALA A 422 -51.40 3.45 15.86
CA ALA A 422 -50.76 3.93 17.11
C ALA A 422 -50.13 2.79 17.90
N SER A 423 -50.85 1.66 18.00
CA SER A 423 -50.34 0.45 18.65
C SER A 423 -49.16 -0.16 17.90
N LEU A 424 -49.20 -0.18 16.56
CA LEU A 424 -48.09 -0.64 15.71
C LEU A 424 -46.85 0.20 15.94
N LYS A 425 -46.99 1.52 15.93
CA LYS A 425 -45.89 2.47 16.19
C LYS A 425 -45.24 2.26 17.54
N SER A 426 -46.07 2.03 18.59
CA SER A 426 -45.54 1.78 19.95
C SER A 426 -44.77 0.45 19.99
N VAL A 427 -45.29 -0.61 19.34
CA VAL A 427 -44.59 -1.90 19.28
C VAL A 427 -43.32 -1.83 18.43
N GLU A 428 -43.36 -1.12 17.31
CA GLU A 428 -42.16 -0.89 16.47
C GLU A 428 -41.09 -0.09 17.21
N GLY A 429 -41.46 0.94 17.97
CA GLY A 429 -40.55 1.65 18.84
C GLY A 429 -39.87 0.74 19.85
N ALA A 430 -40.67 -0.04 20.59
CA ALA A 430 -40.15 -1.01 21.58
C ALA A 430 -39.28 -2.11 20.93
N TYR A 431 -39.65 -2.57 19.74
CA TYR A 431 -38.85 -3.54 18.98
C TYR A 431 -37.50 -2.97 18.56
N ASN A 432 -37.48 -1.75 18.07
CA ASN A 432 -36.24 -1.07 17.66
C ASN A 432 -35.32 -0.81 18.86
N ASP A 433 -35.86 -0.41 20.01
CA ASP A 433 -35.10 -0.20 21.25
C ASP A 433 -34.49 -1.51 21.75
N ALA A 434 -35.29 -2.60 21.79
CA ALA A 434 -34.83 -3.93 22.18
C ALA A 434 -33.77 -4.45 21.18
N SER A 435 -33.99 -4.29 19.88
CA SER A 435 -33.04 -4.66 18.83
C SER A 435 -31.73 -3.92 18.98
N THR A 436 -31.76 -2.61 19.22
CA THR A 436 -30.57 -1.79 19.45
C THR A 436 -29.79 -2.27 20.69
N ALA A 437 -30.47 -2.63 21.76
CA ALA A 437 -29.82 -3.15 22.97
C ALA A 437 -29.14 -4.51 22.72
N VAL A 438 -29.77 -5.40 21.92
CA VAL A 438 -29.19 -6.69 21.53
C VAL A 438 -27.98 -6.48 20.63
N ILE A 439 -28.07 -5.56 19.64
CA ILE A 439 -26.94 -5.22 18.78
C ILE A 439 -25.77 -4.73 19.62
N ALA A 440 -26.02 -3.82 20.56
CA ALA A 440 -24.95 -3.28 21.43
C ALA A 440 -24.25 -4.38 22.23
N LYS A 441 -24.99 -5.34 22.80
CA LYS A 441 -24.44 -6.50 23.50
C LYS A 441 -23.61 -7.39 22.55
N THR A 442 -24.14 -7.70 21.38
CA THR A 442 -23.45 -8.53 20.37
C THR A 442 -22.16 -7.87 19.92
N VAL A 443 -22.18 -6.56 19.63
CA VAL A 443 -20.98 -5.79 19.25
C VAL A 443 -19.99 -5.74 20.41
N SER A 444 -20.43 -5.60 21.65
CA SER A 444 -19.54 -5.61 22.82
C SER A 444 -18.77 -6.93 22.94
N VAL A 445 -19.41 -8.06 22.71
CA VAL A 445 -18.72 -9.37 22.68
C VAL A 445 -17.84 -9.50 21.44
N ALA A 446 -18.35 -9.14 20.26
CA ALA A 446 -17.62 -9.24 19.00
C ALA A 446 -16.36 -8.33 18.98
N SER A 447 -16.40 -7.19 19.67
CA SER A 447 -15.28 -6.25 19.73
C SER A 447 -14.03 -6.84 20.37
N THR A 448 -14.15 -7.77 21.30
CA THR A 448 -13.01 -8.47 21.92
C THR A 448 -12.19 -9.31 20.93
N TYR A 449 -12.75 -9.61 19.74
CA TYR A 449 -12.07 -10.38 18.68
C TYR A 449 -11.17 -9.52 17.78
N HIS A 450 -11.11 -8.17 17.95
CA HIS A 450 -10.32 -7.31 17.05
C HIS A 450 -8.85 -7.74 16.89
N PRO A 451 -8.12 -8.30 17.89
CA PRO A 451 -6.74 -8.74 17.68
C PRO A 451 -6.66 -9.96 16.77
N ILE A 452 -7.63 -10.89 16.91
CA ILE A 452 -7.68 -12.11 16.08
C ILE A 452 -8.08 -11.74 14.65
N VAL A 453 -9.04 -10.81 14.48
CA VAL A 453 -9.40 -10.24 13.16
C VAL A 453 -8.19 -9.58 12.50
N SER A 454 -7.32 -8.89 13.26
CA SER A 454 -6.08 -8.31 12.74
C SER A 454 -5.13 -9.37 12.17
N ARG A 455 -4.93 -10.48 12.88
CA ARG A 455 -4.08 -11.59 12.44
C ARG A 455 -4.65 -12.27 11.20
N LEU A 456 -5.97 -12.47 11.16
CA LEU A 456 -6.66 -13.03 9.99
C LEU A 456 -6.50 -12.12 8.77
N SER A 457 -6.72 -10.82 8.93
CA SER A 457 -6.53 -9.81 7.88
C SER A 457 -5.12 -9.84 7.32
N ASP A 458 -4.12 -9.90 8.19
CA ASP A 458 -2.72 -9.93 7.80
C ASP A 458 -2.37 -11.19 6.99
N LEU A 459 -2.83 -12.36 7.42
CA LEU A 459 -2.55 -13.63 6.77
C LEU A 459 -3.28 -13.75 5.42
N LEU A 460 -4.57 -13.39 5.34
CA LEU A 460 -5.32 -13.38 4.09
C LEU A 460 -4.72 -12.41 3.07
N SER A 461 -4.27 -11.23 3.53
CA SER A 461 -3.58 -10.26 2.68
C SER A 461 -2.24 -10.77 2.18
N THR A 462 -1.50 -11.54 3.00
CA THR A 462 -0.24 -12.19 2.62
C THR A 462 -0.47 -13.21 1.51
N ILE A 463 -1.46 -14.07 1.67
CA ILE A 463 -1.83 -15.09 0.67
C ILE A 463 -2.23 -14.41 -0.65
N ASP A 464 -2.99 -13.33 -0.59
CA ASP A 464 -3.43 -12.59 -1.78
C ASP A 464 -2.26 -11.97 -2.55
N VAL A 465 -1.26 -11.40 -1.86
CA VAL A 465 -0.05 -10.86 -2.49
C VAL A 465 0.78 -11.98 -3.12
N LEU A 466 1.00 -13.08 -2.42
CA LEU A 466 1.78 -14.23 -2.95
C LEU A 466 1.08 -14.88 -4.16
N ALA A 467 -0.24 -15.00 -4.12
CA ALA A 467 -1.03 -15.45 -5.27
C ALA A 467 -0.96 -14.46 -6.45
N ALA A 468 -0.92 -13.16 -6.17
CA ALA A 468 -0.74 -12.12 -7.18
C ALA A 468 0.67 -12.18 -7.81
N PHE A 469 1.72 -12.49 -7.03
CA PHE A 469 3.07 -12.72 -7.57
C PHE A 469 3.13 -13.95 -8.45
N ALA A 470 2.52 -15.06 -8.04
CA ALA A 470 2.44 -16.27 -8.85
C ALA A 470 1.69 -16.04 -10.18
N LEU A 471 0.57 -15.30 -10.15
CA LEU A 471 -0.16 -14.92 -11.36
C LEU A 471 0.67 -13.99 -12.25
N SER A 472 1.36 -13.01 -11.68
CA SER A 472 2.24 -12.11 -12.42
C SER A 472 3.42 -12.86 -13.03
N ALA A 473 3.97 -13.86 -12.33
CA ALA A 473 5.04 -14.73 -12.84
C ALA A 473 4.57 -15.52 -14.08
N SER A 474 3.35 -16.04 -14.06
CA SER A 474 2.76 -16.72 -15.21
C SER A 474 2.56 -15.78 -16.41
N ILE A 475 1.98 -14.58 -16.18
CA ILE A 475 1.67 -13.60 -17.24
C ILE A 475 2.95 -13.07 -17.90
N TRP A 476 3.94 -12.68 -17.10
CA TRP A 476 5.15 -11.99 -17.56
C TRP A 476 6.33 -12.94 -17.76
N LYS A 477 6.11 -14.26 -17.61
CA LYS A 477 7.15 -15.30 -17.72
C LYS A 477 8.37 -14.96 -16.86
N LEU A 478 8.10 -14.70 -15.58
CA LEU A 478 9.13 -14.44 -14.59
C LEU A 478 9.70 -15.76 -14.10
N VAL A 479 10.98 -15.78 -13.73
CA VAL A 479 11.67 -16.95 -13.20
C VAL A 479 12.06 -16.75 -11.74
N ARG A 480 12.10 -17.86 -10.99
CA ARG A 480 12.57 -17.85 -9.60
C ARG A 480 14.06 -17.50 -9.56
N PRO A 481 14.47 -16.43 -8.84
CA PRO A 481 15.88 -16.13 -8.66
C PRO A 481 16.51 -17.06 -7.62
N ILE A 482 17.78 -17.40 -7.83
CA ILE A 482 18.63 -18.06 -6.84
C ILE A 482 19.29 -16.97 -6.02
N VAL A 483 19.12 -17.00 -4.70
CA VAL A 483 19.80 -16.02 -3.84
C VAL A 483 21.26 -16.38 -3.70
N SER A 484 22.15 -15.42 -3.93
CA SER A 484 23.61 -15.55 -3.89
C SER A 484 24.17 -14.48 -2.94
N GLU A 485 25.35 -14.69 -2.40
CA GLU A 485 26.03 -13.68 -1.58
C GLU A 485 27.09 -12.89 -2.35
N ASP A 486 27.57 -13.42 -3.47
CA ASP A 486 28.82 -12.96 -4.08
C ASP A 486 28.66 -12.35 -5.47
N CYS A 487 27.59 -12.64 -6.17
CA CYS A 487 27.42 -12.19 -7.54
C CYS A 487 25.97 -11.84 -7.88
N MET A 488 25.82 -10.89 -8.77
CA MET A 488 24.58 -10.58 -9.48
C MET A 488 24.76 -11.04 -10.93
N GLN A 489 24.13 -12.15 -11.29
CA GLN A 489 24.17 -12.73 -12.62
C GLN A 489 22.75 -12.95 -13.13
N MET A 490 22.43 -12.38 -14.26
CA MET A 490 21.14 -12.52 -14.92
C MET A 490 21.35 -12.77 -16.42
N GLU A 491 20.76 -13.83 -16.92
CA GLU A 491 20.75 -14.11 -18.35
C GLU A 491 19.43 -13.65 -18.95
N GLY A 492 19.50 -12.93 -20.05
CA GLY A 492 18.34 -12.47 -20.79
C GLY A 492 17.41 -11.60 -19.94
N ALA A 493 17.96 -10.68 -19.16
CA ALA A 493 17.19 -9.76 -18.31
C ALA A 493 16.38 -8.79 -19.18
N ARG A 494 15.11 -8.59 -18.79
CA ARG A 494 14.13 -7.77 -19.51
C ARG A 494 13.60 -6.67 -18.59
N HIS A 495 13.27 -5.52 -19.14
CA HIS A 495 12.62 -4.45 -18.37
C HIS A 495 11.10 -4.59 -18.49
N VAL A 496 10.51 -5.30 -17.53
CA VAL A 496 9.09 -5.73 -17.58
C VAL A 496 8.11 -4.56 -17.75
N LEU A 497 8.39 -3.36 -17.20
CA LEU A 497 7.53 -2.19 -17.37
C LEU A 497 7.57 -1.63 -18.79
N ILE A 498 8.71 -1.71 -19.47
CA ILE A 498 8.83 -1.30 -20.88
C ILE A 498 8.11 -2.30 -21.76
N GLU A 499 8.28 -3.60 -21.52
CA GLU A 499 7.54 -4.65 -22.25
C GLU A 499 6.03 -4.48 -22.09
N ALA A 500 5.56 -4.26 -20.87
CA ALA A 500 4.14 -4.03 -20.59
C ALA A 500 3.60 -2.83 -21.37
N ARG A 501 4.35 -1.72 -21.39
CA ARG A 501 3.98 -0.53 -22.17
C ARG A 501 3.98 -0.78 -23.68
N GLN A 502 4.96 -1.52 -24.18
CA GLN A 502 5.02 -1.89 -25.61
C GLN A 502 3.79 -2.71 -26.02
N ILE A 503 3.37 -3.67 -25.19
CA ILE A 503 2.17 -4.48 -25.43
C ILE A 503 0.91 -3.60 -25.42
N GLU A 504 0.77 -2.71 -24.44
CA GLU A 504 -0.39 -1.81 -24.31
C GLU A 504 -0.52 -0.83 -25.48
N THR A 505 0.61 -0.32 -25.96
CA THR A 505 0.64 0.64 -27.10
C THR A 505 0.64 -0.03 -28.46
N GLY A 506 0.67 -1.36 -28.54
CA GLY A 506 0.73 -2.11 -29.79
C GLY A 506 2.05 -1.91 -30.56
N TYR A 507 3.11 -1.53 -29.86
CA TYR A 507 4.42 -1.31 -30.46
C TYR A 507 5.00 -2.64 -30.95
N LYS A 508 5.31 -2.74 -32.24
CA LYS A 508 5.71 -4.01 -32.88
C LYS A 508 7.11 -4.51 -32.53
N GLN A 509 7.97 -3.63 -32.03
CA GLN A 509 9.35 -4.01 -31.71
C GLN A 509 9.38 -4.70 -30.33
N GLN A 510 9.88 -5.93 -30.31
CA GLN A 510 10.08 -6.67 -29.06
C GLN A 510 11.22 -6.05 -28.25
N PHE A 511 11.11 -6.14 -26.92
CA PHE A 511 12.20 -5.76 -26.02
C PHE A 511 13.42 -6.67 -26.26
N ILE A 512 14.61 -6.08 -26.34
CA ILE A 512 15.86 -6.82 -26.51
C ILE A 512 16.42 -7.15 -25.12
N PRO A 513 16.46 -8.44 -24.72
CA PRO A 513 17.01 -8.86 -23.45
C PRO A 513 18.53 -8.66 -23.38
N ASN A 514 19.06 -8.37 -22.21
CA ASN A 514 20.51 -8.24 -22.01
C ASN A 514 20.97 -9.05 -20.79
N ASP A 515 22.22 -9.53 -20.86
CA ASP A 515 22.84 -10.23 -19.75
C ASP A 515 23.50 -9.23 -18.79
N VAL A 516 23.37 -9.50 -17.50
CA VAL A 516 23.99 -8.70 -16.44
C VAL A 516 24.89 -9.61 -15.61
N CYS A 517 26.14 -9.26 -15.47
CA CYS A 517 27.10 -10.02 -14.66
C CYS A 517 28.03 -9.06 -13.93
N ILE A 518 27.95 -9.03 -12.60
CA ILE A 518 28.82 -8.25 -11.72
C ILE A 518 29.04 -9.07 -10.43
N ASP A 519 30.25 -9.03 -9.89
CA ASP A 519 30.65 -9.76 -8.70
C ASP A 519 31.46 -8.87 -7.74
N LYS A 520 31.86 -9.42 -6.59
CA LYS A 520 32.63 -8.69 -5.58
C LYS A 520 34.04 -8.31 -6.03
N GLU A 521 34.66 -9.07 -6.93
CA GLU A 521 35.99 -8.80 -7.46
C GLU A 521 35.94 -7.71 -8.53
N SER A 522 34.87 -7.70 -9.30
CA SER A 522 34.59 -6.78 -10.40
C SER A 522 33.31 -5.99 -10.12
N ASN A 523 33.30 -5.28 -9.00
CA ASN A 523 32.12 -4.62 -8.43
C ASN A 523 31.74 -3.27 -9.07
N LEU A 524 32.47 -2.80 -10.07
CA LEU A 524 32.19 -1.59 -10.84
C LEU A 524 32.00 -1.92 -12.32
N GLN A 525 30.84 -1.60 -12.87
CA GLN A 525 30.55 -1.73 -14.29
C GLN A 525 30.37 -0.35 -14.92
N ILE A 526 31.24 0.00 -15.88
CA ILE A 526 31.16 1.24 -16.66
C ILE A 526 30.45 0.95 -17.97
N ILE A 527 29.34 1.65 -18.22
CA ILE A 527 28.51 1.48 -19.39
C ILE A 527 28.62 2.72 -20.29
N THR A 528 29.23 2.57 -21.46
CA THR A 528 29.40 3.64 -22.45
C THR A 528 28.46 3.47 -23.65
N GLY A 529 28.41 4.45 -24.54
CA GLY A 529 27.63 4.36 -25.79
C GLY A 529 26.71 5.56 -26.03
N PRO A 530 25.96 5.53 -27.13
CA PRO A 530 25.10 6.63 -27.56
C PRO A 530 23.91 6.85 -26.61
N ASN A 531 23.40 8.10 -26.63
CA ASN A 531 22.08 8.36 -26.05
C ASN A 531 21.03 7.54 -26.81
N MET A 532 19.96 7.17 -26.13
CA MET A 532 18.93 6.26 -26.64
C MET A 532 19.39 4.83 -26.91
N GLY A 533 20.66 4.46 -26.70
CA GLY A 533 21.19 3.10 -26.90
C GLY A 533 20.78 2.08 -25.85
N GLY A 534 20.02 2.46 -24.82
CA GLY A 534 19.51 1.55 -23.77
C GLY A 534 20.33 1.49 -22.49
N LYS A 535 21.37 2.31 -22.30
CA LYS A 535 22.22 2.36 -21.08
C LYS A 535 21.40 2.49 -19.80
N SER A 536 20.58 3.54 -19.69
CA SER A 536 19.72 3.80 -18.52
C SER A 536 18.71 2.67 -18.27
N THR A 537 18.17 2.08 -19.32
CA THR A 537 17.26 0.93 -19.23
C THR A 537 17.96 -0.28 -18.64
N TYR A 538 19.18 -0.57 -19.08
CA TYR A 538 19.98 -1.70 -18.62
C TYR A 538 20.26 -1.61 -17.10
N ILE A 539 20.77 -0.47 -16.62
CA ILE A 539 21.09 -0.29 -15.21
C ILE A 539 19.82 -0.31 -14.32
N ARG A 540 18.71 0.26 -14.82
CA ARG A 540 17.42 0.20 -14.12
C ARG A 540 16.86 -1.21 -14.08
N THR A 541 17.06 -2.02 -15.12
CA THR A 541 16.65 -3.43 -15.13
C THR A 541 17.35 -4.20 -14.02
N ALA A 542 18.65 -3.98 -13.80
CA ALA A 542 19.39 -4.62 -12.72
C ALA A 542 18.80 -4.28 -11.33
N ALA A 543 18.53 -2.99 -11.07
CA ALA A 543 17.94 -2.59 -9.80
C ALA A 543 16.50 -3.09 -9.62
N LEU A 544 15.71 -3.10 -10.69
CA LEU A 544 14.34 -3.58 -10.65
C LEU A 544 14.30 -5.08 -10.29
N CYS A 545 15.19 -5.88 -10.88
CA CYS A 545 15.32 -7.30 -10.56
C CYS A 545 15.75 -7.52 -9.10
N ALA A 546 16.70 -6.73 -8.59
CA ALA A 546 17.10 -6.78 -7.18
C ALA A 546 15.93 -6.46 -6.24
N LEU A 547 15.16 -5.41 -6.56
CA LEU A 547 13.96 -5.06 -5.79
C LEU A 547 12.91 -6.17 -5.84
N MET A 548 12.61 -6.72 -7.02
CA MET A 548 11.64 -7.80 -7.19
C MET A 548 12.03 -9.04 -6.40
N ASN A 549 13.31 -9.44 -6.41
CA ASN A 549 13.84 -10.51 -5.59
C ASN A 549 13.53 -10.28 -4.09
N GLN A 550 13.82 -9.09 -3.57
CA GLN A 550 13.73 -8.80 -2.13
C GLN A 550 12.32 -8.54 -1.61
N ILE A 551 11.34 -8.28 -2.48
CA ILE A 551 9.92 -8.33 -2.08
C ILE A 551 9.35 -9.75 -2.09
N GLY A 552 10.08 -10.74 -2.61
CA GLY A 552 9.66 -12.13 -2.75
C GLY A 552 8.93 -12.43 -4.06
N SER A 553 9.08 -11.58 -5.09
CA SER A 553 8.59 -11.82 -6.45
C SER A 553 9.66 -12.51 -7.31
N PHE A 554 9.24 -13.22 -8.35
CA PHE A 554 10.10 -13.70 -9.41
C PHE A 554 10.55 -12.56 -10.32
N VAL A 555 11.58 -12.79 -11.14
CA VAL A 555 12.27 -11.77 -11.93
C VAL A 555 12.18 -12.03 -13.44
N PRO A 556 12.18 -10.98 -14.29
CA PRO A 556 12.02 -11.11 -15.74
C PRO A 556 13.33 -11.48 -16.45
N CYS A 557 13.83 -12.66 -16.20
CA CYS A 557 15.07 -13.19 -16.76
C CYS A 557 14.86 -14.61 -17.32
N LYS A 558 15.85 -15.18 -17.98
CA LYS A 558 15.91 -16.61 -18.26
C LYS A 558 16.44 -17.37 -17.05
N THR A 559 17.53 -16.90 -16.47
CA THR A 559 18.11 -17.37 -15.21
C THR A 559 18.57 -16.15 -14.40
N ALA A 560 18.53 -16.25 -13.08
CA ALA A 560 18.97 -15.17 -12.21
C ALA A 560 19.62 -15.69 -10.93
N ARG A 561 20.79 -15.13 -10.59
CA ARG A 561 21.44 -15.23 -9.27
C ARG A 561 21.59 -13.81 -8.74
N LEU A 562 21.01 -13.54 -7.59
CA LEU A 562 20.92 -12.18 -7.05
C LEU A 562 21.34 -12.14 -5.58
N PRO A 563 22.20 -11.19 -5.19
CA PRO A 563 22.50 -10.97 -3.78
C PRO A 563 21.36 -10.24 -3.06
N VAL A 564 21.43 -10.24 -1.73
CA VAL A 564 20.55 -9.44 -0.89
C VAL A 564 21.25 -8.13 -0.56
N PHE A 565 20.65 -7.04 -1.00
CA PHE A 565 21.17 -5.70 -0.77
C PHE A 565 20.55 -5.07 0.48
N SER A 566 21.35 -4.31 1.23
CA SER A 566 20.89 -3.46 2.33
C SER A 566 20.28 -2.14 1.83
N ASN A 567 20.81 -1.63 0.71
CA ASN A 567 20.42 -0.36 0.12
C ASN A 567 20.40 -0.43 -1.41
N ILE A 568 19.48 0.29 -2.04
CA ILE A 568 19.57 0.64 -3.47
C ILE A 568 19.56 2.15 -3.58
N PHE A 569 20.62 2.70 -4.18
CA PHE A 569 20.76 4.12 -4.46
C PHE A 569 20.72 4.37 -5.95
N CYS A 570 19.92 5.35 -6.36
CA CYS A 570 19.80 5.73 -7.76
C CYS A 570 20.15 7.21 -7.94
N ARG A 571 21.09 7.49 -8.84
CA ARG A 571 21.31 8.81 -9.38
C ARG A 571 20.99 8.79 -10.88
N VAL A 572 19.74 9.11 -11.24
CA VAL A 572 19.23 9.00 -12.60
C VAL A 572 18.46 10.27 -12.95
N GLY A 573 18.96 11.05 -13.91
CA GLY A 573 18.32 12.27 -14.41
C GLY A 573 18.31 13.43 -13.41
N ALA A 574 18.20 14.66 -13.89
CA ALA A 574 17.95 15.84 -13.07
C ALA A 574 16.44 16.04 -12.93
N CYS A 575 15.89 15.94 -11.72
CA CYS A 575 14.61 16.56 -11.42
C CYS A 575 14.86 18.06 -11.22
N ASP A 576 14.32 18.91 -12.09
CA ASP A 576 14.36 20.36 -11.95
C ASP A 576 13.53 20.77 -10.71
N GLU A 577 14.17 20.87 -9.56
CA GLU A 577 13.58 21.51 -8.37
C GLU A 577 13.93 23.01 -8.34
N GLN A 578 13.60 23.73 -9.41
CA GLN A 578 13.83 25.20 -9.52
C GLN A 578 13.20 25.98 -8.35
N LEU A 579 12.17 25.43 -7.74
CA LEU A 579 11.50 26.01 -6.56
C LEU A 579 12.39 26.14 -5.32
N ARG A 580 13.52 25.42 -5.26
CA ARG A 580 14.47 25.46 -4.12
C ARG A 580 15.64 26.39 -4.32
N GLY A 581 15.80 27.00 -5.49
CA GLY A 581 16.92 27.90 -5.80
C GLY A 581 18.30 27.23 -5.81
N VAL A 582 18.35 25.91 -5.93
CA VAL A 582 19.59 25.12 -6.03
C VAL A 582 19.82 24.77 -7.49
N SER A 583 21.04 24.97 -7.99
CA SER A 583 21.38 24.58 -9.36
C SER A 583 21.29 23.06 -9.53
N THR A 584 20.91 22.60 -10.73
CA THR A 584 20.84 21.17 -11.07
C THR A 584 22.14 20.43 -10.75
N PHE A 585 23.31 21.10 -10.98
CA PHE A 585 24.61 20.53 -10.64
C PHE A 585 24.82 20.38 -9.13
N MET A 586 24.46 21.40 -8.32
CA MET A 586 24.54 21.28 -6.86
C MET A 586 23.68 20.16 -6.32
N GLN A 587 22.48 20.00 -6.85
CA GLN A 587 21.61 18.88 -6.47
C GLN A 587 22.24 17.53 -6.82
N GLU A 588 22.81 17.41 -8.01
CA GLU A 588 23.53 16.23 -8.46
C GLU A 588 24.68 15.88 -7.49
N MET A 589 25.46 16.88 -7.08
CA MET A 589 26.58 16.71 -6.13
C MET A 589 26.07 16.30 -4.73
N LEU A 590 25.00 16.90 -4.26
CA LEU A 590 24.39 16.52 -2.96
C LEU A 590 23.90 15.06 -2.94
N GLU A 591 23.29 14.60 -4.04
CA GLU A 591 22.87 13.20 -4.19
C GLU A 591 24.07 12.26 -4.21
N ALA A 592 25.06 12.54 -5.02
CA ALA A 592 26.29 11.75 -5.09
C ALA A 592 27.04 11.72 -3.74
N ALA A 593 27.13 12.86 -3.04
CA ALA A 593 27.74 12.94 -1.71
C ALA A 593 26.97 12.10 -0.67
N CYS A 594 25.63 12.08 -0.74
CA CYS A 594 24.81 11.23 0.10
C CYS A 594 25.13 9.75 -0.14
N ILE A 595 25.17 9.31 -1.40
CA ILE A 595 25.51 7.92 -1.77
C ILE A 595 26.88 7.53 -1.22
N VAL A 596 27.92 8.31 -1.51
CA VAL A 596 29.31 8.05 -1.08
C VAL A 596 29.47 7.94 0.45
N LYS A 597 28.61 8.62 1.21
CA LYS A 597 28.64 8.61 2.68
C LYS A 597 27.83 7.49 3.31
N THR A 598 26.75 7.05 2.65
CA THR A 598 25.79 6.10 3.23
C THR A 598 25.88 4.71 2.65
N ALA A 599 26.46 4.55 1.45
CA ALA A 599 26.62 3.24 0.85
C ALA A 599 27.62 2.37 1.64
N ASP A 600 27.31 1.10 1.72
CA ASP A 600 28.12 0.02 2.32
C ASP A 600 28.42 -1.09 1.29
N THR A 601 29.14 -2.12 1.69
CA THR A 601 29.50 -3.24 0.82
C THR A 601 28.32 -4.05 0.30
N LYS A 602 27.15 -3.95 0.95
CA LYS A 602 25.89 -4.59 0.55
C LYS A 602 24.95 -3.64 -0.19
N SER A 603 25.45 -2.50 -0.65
CA SER A 603 24.66 -1.53 -1.42
C SER A 603 24.73 -1.81 -2.91
N LEU A 604 23.64 -1.53 -3.61
CA LEU A 604 23.58 -1.44 -5.07
C LEU A 604 23.47 0.03 -5.46
N VAL A 605 24.44 0.51 -6.23
CA VAL A 605 24.52 1.91 -6.66
C VAL A 605 24.33 2.01 -8.17
N ILE A 606 23.42 2.87 -8.59
CA ILE A 606 23.11 3.13 -10.00
C ILE A 606 23.32 4.61 -10.29
N ILE A 607 24.28 4.90 -11.15
CA ILE A 607 24.61 6.26 -11.58
C ILE A 607 24.41 6.38 -13.09
N ASP A 608 23.60 7.35 -13.49
CA ASP A 608 23.33 7.67 -14.87
C ASP A 608 23.77 9.10 -15.16
N GLU A 609 24.85 9.21 -15.95
CA GLU A 609 25.35 10.47 -16.52
C GLU A 609 25.74 11.56 -15.49
N LEU A 610 26.55 11.20 -14.49
CA LEU A 610 27.05 12.13 -13.47
C LEU A 610 28.05 13.16 -14.07
N GLY A 611 27.93 14.41 -13.66
CA GLY A 611 28.88 15.50 -13.99
C GLY A 611 28.51 16.30 -15.24
N ARG A 612 27.28 16.19 -15.76
CA ARG A 612 26.83 16.97 -16.94
C ARG A 612 26.63 18.46 -16.67
N GLY A 613 26.36 18.85 -15.44
CA GLY A 613 26.02 20.23 -15.06
C GLY A 613 27.18 21.18 -14.92
N THR A 614 28.43 20.75 -15.17
CA THR A 614 29.66 21.55 -15.06
C THR A 614 30.55 21.42 -16.31
N SER A 615 31.77 22.00 -16.27
CA SER A 615 32.74 21.84 -17.35
C SER A 615 33.10 20.36 -17.56
N THR A 616 33.35 19.94 -18.80
CA THR A 616 33.63 18.53 -19.14
C THR A 616 34.81 17.96 -18.32
N SER A 617 35.87 18.76 -18.07
CA SER A 617 37.05 18.33 -17.33
C SER A 617 36.78 18.14 -15.83
N GLU A 618 36.03 19.07 -15.21
CA GLU A 618 35.64 18.96 -13.79
C GLU A 618 34.63 17.82 -13.57
N GLY A 619 33.61 17.72 -14.46
CA GLY A 619 32.64 16.66 -14.42
C GLY A 619 33.25 15.26 -14.53
N PHE A 620 34.25 15.11 -15.45
CA PHE A 620 35.01 13.88 -15.56
C PHE A 620 35.82 13.59 -14.29
N GLY A 621 36.57 14.58 -13.75
CA GLY A 621 37.36 14.38 -12.53
C GLY A 621 36.53 13.91 -11.34
N LEU A 622 35.34 14.52 -11.13
CA LEU A 622 34.40 14.13 -10.08
C LEU A 622 33.84 12.74 -10.32
N ALA A 623 33.37 12.45 -11.54
CA ALA A 623 32.80 11.14 -11.87
C ALA A 623 33.84 10.03 -11.68
N TRP A 624 35.09 10.24 -12.08
CA TRP A 624 36.19 9.31 -11.93
C TRP A 624 36.50 9.05 -10.43
N ALA A 625 36.61 10.12 -9.64
CA ALA A 625 36.91 10.02 -8.22
C ALA A 625 35.80 9.27 -7.45
N ILE A 626 34.53 9.59 -7.75
CA ILE A 626 33.36 8.91 -7.14
C ILE A 626 33.28 7.44 -7.55
N ALA A 627 33.45 7.12 -8.83
CA ALA A 627 33.45 5.74 -9.30
C ALA A 627 34.55 4.91 -8.65
N LYS A 628 35.76 5.45 -8.53
CA LYS A 628 36.91 4.81 -7.86
C LYS A 628 36.66 4.63 -6.35
N ASP A 629 36.03 5.60 -5.70
CA ASP A 629 35.73 5.53 -4.26
C ASP A 629 34.69 4.48 -3.96
N LEU A 630 33.62 4.39 -4.76
CA LEU A 630 32.60 3.34 -4.68
C LEU A 630 33.18 1.94 -4.89
N GLN A 631 34.12 1.79 -5.84
CA GLN A 631 34.79 0.54 -6.13
C GLN A 631 35.76 0.12 -5.04
N GLN A 632 36.69 1.01 -4.64
CA GLN A 632 37.86 0.64 -3.83
C GLN A 632 37.66 0.81 -2.33
N ARG A 633 37.06 1.93 -1.90
CA ARG A 633 36.86 2.22 -0.47
C ARG A 633 35.59 1.59 0.06
N ILE A 634 34.49 1.73 -0.68
CA ILE A 634 33.18 1.22 -0.24
C ILE A 634 33.02 -0.24 -0.63
N GLY A 635 33.42 -0.62 -1.83
CA GLY A 635 33.37 -1.99 -2.33
C GLY A 635 31.96 -2.48 -2.69
N CYS A 636 31.05 -1.54 -3.03
CA CYS A 636 29.66 -1.86 -3.36
C CYS A 636 29.47 -2.18 -4.86
N PHE A 637 28.39 -2.89 -5.19
CA PHE A 637 28.01 -3.15 -6.58
C PHE A 637 27.56 -1.85 -7.24
N THR A 638 28.26 -1.43 -8.30
CA THR A 638 28.04 -0.12 -8.94
C THR A 638 27.87 -0.28 -10.44
N PHE A 639 26.74 0.21 -10.97
CA PHE A 639 26.52 0.42 -12.39
C PHE A 639 26.62 1.90 -12.73
N PHE A 640 27.55 2.25 -13.60
CA PHE A 640 27.86 3.62 -13.94
C PHE A 640 27.72 3.87 -15.44
N ALA A 641 26.59 4.40 -15.87
CA ALA A 641 26.39 4.82 -17.27
C ALA A 641 26.96 6.21 -17.49
N THR A 642 27.77 6.38 -18.51
CA THR A 642 28.50 7.63 -18.76
C THR A 642 28.80 7.87 -20.23
N HIS A 643 29.07 9.15 -20.56
CA HIS A 643 29.68 9.58 -21.83
C HIS A 643 31.18 9.82 -21.72
N TYR A 644 31.74 9.80 -20.52
CA TYR A 644 33.16 9.92 -20.32
C TYR A 644 33.85 8.60 -20.60
N LEU A 645 34.39 8.43 -21.82
CA LEU A 645 35.08 7.21 -22.23
C LEU A 645 36.31 6.91 -21.38
N GLU A 646 36.92 7.93 -20.83
CA GLU A 646 38.11 7.84 -19.99
C GLU A 646 37.83 7.09 -18.65
N LEU A 647 36.60 7.03 -18.17
CA LEU A 647 36.26 6.23 -17.02
C LEU A 647 36.51 4.72 -17.25
N SER A 648 36.51 4.28 -18.51
CA SER A 648 36.83 2.91 -18.88
C SER A 648 38.25 2.47 -18.49
N LYS A 649 39.12 3.42 -18.18
CA LYS A 649 40.51 3.19 -17.75
C LYS A 649 40.65 2.96 -16.24
N ILE A 650 39.53 2.98 -15.48
CA ILE A 650 39.57 2.66 -14.04
C ILE A 650 40.00 1.20 -13.87
N PRO A 651 41.08 0.91 -13.15
CA PRO A 651 41.57 -0.46 -12.96
C PRO A 651 40.54 -1.33 -12.24
N GLY A 652 40.30 -2.53 -12.76
CA GLY A 652 39.34 -3.48 -12.18
C GLY A 652 37.86 -3.17 -12.53
N ALA A 653 37.57 -2.14 -13.29
CA ALA A 653 36.22 -1.88 -13.79
C ALA A 653 35.91 -2.79 -14.98
N VAL A 654 34.71 -3.33 -15.01
CA VAL A 654 34.16 -4.07 -16.18
C VAL A 654 33.55 -3.07 -17.15
N ASN A 655 34.05 -3.06 -18.37
CA ASN A 655 33.56 -2.14 -19.40
C ASN A 655 32.50 -2.80 -20.25
N ARG A 656 31.38 -2.12 -20.43
CA ARG A 656 30.27 -2.48 -21.28
C ARG A 656 29.90 -1.33 -22.21
N HIS A 657 29.30 -1.63 -23.35
CA HIS A 657 28.84 -0.58 -24.25
C HIS A 657 27.52 -0.93 -24.91
N ALA A 658 26.68 0.09 -25.10
CA ALA A 658 25.47 -0.01 -25.90
C ALA A 658 25.81 -0.01 -27.38
N THR A 659 25.35 -1.03 -28.12
CA THR A 659 25.65 -1.21 -29.52
C THR A 659 24.73 -0.40 -30.42
N ALA A 660 25.31 0.17 -31.48
CA ALA A 660 24.57 0.79 -32.57
C ALA A 660 25.16 0.34 -33.89
N PHE A 661 24.35 0.18 -34.91
CA PHE A 661 24.74 -0.18 -36.26
C PHE A 661 24.55 1.02 -37.17
N ILE A 662 25.58 1.33 -37.97
CA ILE A 662 25.54 2.41 -38.97
C ILE A 662 25.48 1.75 -40.33
N LYS A 663 24.44 2.08 -41.09
CA LYS A 663 24.28 1.68 -42.48
C LYS A 663 23.89 2.91 -43.31
N ASP A 664 24.63 3.18 -44.38
CA ASP A 664 24.33 4.27 -45.33
C ASP A 664 24.06 5.62 -44.64
N GLU A 665 24.84 5.97 -43.59
CA GLU A 665 24.74 7.16 -42.75
C GLU A 665 23.58 7.18 -41.75
N ASP A 666 22.70 6.18 -41.70
CA ASP A 666 21.65 6.03 -40.71
C ASP A 666 22.12 5.20 -39.50
N ILE A 667 21.78 5.64 -38.30
CA ILE A 667 22.08 4.90 -37.08
C ILE A 667 20.87 4.08 -36.64
N THR A 668 21.09 2.80 -36.42
CA THR A 668 20.11 1.88 -35.85
C THR A 668 20.58 1.45 -34.48
N PHE A 669 19.82 1.76 -33.42
CA PHE A 669 20.11 1.30 -32.06
C PHE A 669 19.70 -0.17 -31.93
N LEU A 670 20.66 -1.02 -31.56
CA LEU A 670 20.39 -2.45 -31.38
C LEU A 670 19.86 -2.79 -29.99
N TYR A 671 20.00 -1.87 -29.03
CA TYR A 671 19.64 -2.06 -27.61
C TYR A 671 20.33 -3.26 -26.93
N GLU A 672 21.43 -3.73 -27.51
CA GLU A 672 22.29 -4.78 -26.96
C GLU A 672 23.45 -4.15 -26.21
N ILE A 673 23.73 -4.68 -25.01
CA ILE A 673 24.91 -4.29 -24.20
C ILE A 673 25.96 -5.37 -24.34
N LYS A 674 27.16 -4.99 -24.86
CA LYS A 674 28.28 -5.90 -25.11
C LYS A 674 29.50 -5.53 -24.30
N ASP A 675 30.45 -6.45 -24.20
CA ASP A 675 31.75 -6.25 -23.55
C ASP A 675 32.57 -5.20 -24.32
N GLY A 676 33.31 -4.39 -23.56
CA GLY A 676 34.23 -3.38 -24.13
C GLY A 676 33.70 -1.94 -24.02
N VAL A 677 34.40 -1.04 -24.67
CA VAL A 677 34.14 0.42 -24.65
C VAL A 677 33.55 0.84 -25.98
N ALA A 678 32.64 1.81 -25.99
CA ALA A 678 32.12 2.37 -27.22
C ALA A 678 33.24 3.05 -28.04
N GLU A 679 33.37 2.68 -29.32
CA GLU A 679 34.44 3.20 -30.17
C GLU A 679 34.27 4.69 -30.52
N LYS A 680 33.04 5.19 -30.62
CA LYS A 680 32.68 6.55 -31.05
C LYS A 680 31.49 7.12 -30.30
N SER A 681 31.42 8.45 -30.24
CA SER A 681 30.20 9.17 -29.90
C SER A 681 29.34 9.37 -31.15
N TYR A 682 28.07 9.08 -31.10
CA TYR A 682 27.17 9.15 -32.25
C TYR A 682 26.35 10.45 -32.30
N GLY A 683 26.81 11.52 -31.66
CA GLY A 683 26.04 12.77 -31.53
C GLY A 683 25.69 13.43 -32.87
N THR A 684 26.60 13.43 -33.85
CA THR A 684 26.35 13.96 -35.20
C THR A 684 25.29 13.13 -35.96
N HIS A 685 25.33 11.83 -35.82
CA HIS A 685 24.32 10.95 -36.42
C HIS A 685 22.93 11.15 -35.80
N VAL A 686 22.85 11.34 -34.48
CA VAL A 686 21.57 11.66 -33.80
C VAL A 686 21.04 13.02 -34.23
N ALA A 687 21.92 14.03 -34.40
CA ALA A 687 21.52 15.33 -34.93
C ALA A 687 20.96 15.21 -36.37
N LYS A 688 21.54 14.32 -37.18
CA LYS A 688 21.04 14.03 -38.54
C LYS A 688 19.65 13.42 -38.52
N LEU A 689 19.40 12.42 -37.64
CA LEU A 689 18.07 11.83 -37.39
C LEU A 689 17.05 12.87 -36.91
N ALA A 690 17.48 13.86 -36.16
CA ALA A 690 16.64 14.96 -35.69
C ALA A 690 16.34 16.01 -36.79
N GLY A 691 16.83 15.81 -38.01
CA GLY A 691 16.54 16.67 -39.17
C GLY A 691 17.40 17.94 -39.24
N TYR A 692 18.59 17.99 -38.60
CA TYR A 692 19.49 19.12 -38.73
C TYR A 692 19.97 19.28 -40.17
N PRO A 693 20.16 20.54 -40.66
CA PRO A 693 20.73 20.79 -41.96
C PRO A 693 22.11 20.15 -42.13
N LEU A 694 22.36 19.50 -43.28
CA LEU A 694 23.62 18.82 -43.58
C LEU A 694 24.83 19.74 -43.43
N ALA A 695 24.70 21.05 -43.75
CA ALA A 695 25.77 22.02 -43.59
C ALA A 695 26.23 22.18 -42.13
N VAL A 696 25.27 22.08 -41.15
CA VAL A 696 25.57 22.16 -39.73
C VAL A 696 26.28 20.89 -39.28
N ILE A 697 25.81 19.73 -39.76
CA ILE A 697 26.38 18.42 -39.42
C ILE A 697 27.82 18.33 -39.92
N ASN A 698 28.06 18.66 -41.21
CA ASN A 698 29.39 18.65 -41.79
C ASN A 698 30.37 19.58 -41.08
N ALA A 699 29.92 20.79 -40.71
CA ALA A 699 30.71 21.72 -39.91
C ALA A 699 31.07 21.18 -38.52
N ALA A 700 30.13 20.45 -37.87
CA ALA A 700 30.38 19.80 -36.59
C ALA A 700 31.40 18.65 -36.70
N GLU A 701 31.31 17.83 -37.73
CA GLU A 701 32.24 16.72 -38.00
C GLU A 701 33.66 17.22 -38.36
N ASP A 702 33.76 18.27 -39.12
CA ASP A 702 35.08 18.93 -39.42
C ASP A 702 35.71 19.45 -38.13
N ARG A 703 34.94 20.05 -37.24
CA ARG A 703 35.45 20.50 -35.93
C ARG A 703 35.86 19.36 -35.01
N LEU A 704 35.09 18.28 -34.95
CA LEU A 704 35.41 17.08 -34.16
C LEU A 704 36.72 16.42 -34.64
N SER A 705 36.89 16.27 -35.94
CA SER A 705 38.12 15.71 -36.53
C SER A 705 39.36 16.51 -36.24
N LYS A 706 39.26 17.86 -36.25
CA LYS A 706 40.36 18.79 -35.87
C LYS A 706 40.70 18.70 -34.40
N ARG A 707 39.71 18.52 -33.51
CA ARG A 707 39.93 18.38 -32.06
C ARG A 707 40.60 17.05 -31.70
N GLN A 708 40.24 15.97 -32.36
CA GLN A 708 40.85 14.64 -32.14
C GLN A 708 42.35 14.65 -32.53
N LYS A 709 42.73 15.36 -33.59
CA LYS A 709 44.16 15.53 -34.01
C LYS A 709 44.98 16.38 -33.05
N VAL A 710 44.37 17.16 -32.19
CA VAL A 710 45.10 18.00 -31.19
C VAL A 710 45.28 17.24 -29.87
N ILE A 711 44.47 16.22 -29.61
CA ILE A 711 44.50 15.45 -28.37
C ILE A 711 45.30 14.12 -28.53
N SER A 712 45.38 13.60 -29.76
CA SER A 712 46.32 12.52 -30.12
C SER A 712 47.76 13.04 -30.27
#